data_794e64d1c552f8630729278e16436d4b
#
_entry.id   794e64d1c552f8630729278e16436d4b
#
_cell.length_a   1.000
_cell.length_b   1.000
_cell.length_c   1.000
_cell.angle_alpha   90.00
_cell.angle_beta   90.00
_cell.angle_gamma   90.00
#
_symmetry.space_group_name_H-M   'P 1'
#
loop_
_entity.id
_entity.type
_entity.pdbx_description
1 polymer ?
#
loop_
_entity_poly.entity_id
_entity_poly.type
_entity_poly.pdbx_seq_one_letter_code
_entity_poly.pdbx_strand_id
1 'polypeptide(L)'
;MRKLTFFLSICAAAVGSASAQKRNITEKDLFDFVWVGDPQISPDGSRVVFVRVTVNEKKEGYNTSLWSVPTAGGEEPHQLTKGDHDGQPRWSPDGKFIAFVRANEKDGKPEPPQLSILPMSGGDSFAFTDLPKGAADPKWSPDGKTIAFTSSNNPEDLAKQEKKKQKEEELKKAVTASSSPSPSPSKSGATAKATADPVKITAEALVKKAEAEAEHESDIQVITHAVYREDNDGYLDAKHPQHIWTVTAPKNADEKVQPKQLTSGRFDEGNVVWSKDGARIYYTSRHTDEPYYELAKTEIYAVAATGGESTKINTLELDAQDLSLSPDGKQLAFLGAVTQPVNSYTQPDLWIVDLAPNAKPRNLTEKFDSDLGAGVFGDNAPPRADGGNVPIWSQDGKSLIEIYGKEGRTILASFDVATGNATDLTHGNQAVGRFRTSADGSTIVYTVSTATRISDLFALPANGGEPKQLTNSNDKLFSQLNLTEPEEISYQSFDGKKIQAWVQKPPNFDAAKKYPLILNIHGGPHAAYGYIFEHEFQWMAAKGYVVLYPNPRGSTTYGQDFGNVIQYHYPGDDFKDLMAGVDELIKRGYIDNNKLGVTGGSGGGLLTNWVIGQTPRFAAAVAQRDIASWSDWWYSADFTLFQASWFKAPPFEDEADFKARSPITYIKNVKTPTMFILGEVDYRTPPGAGGEQMFRALKFRKIPTAMVRFPNESHELSRSGQPWHRVERLQHIVGWFDKWLMGAAKPEYDVAPQDEVPAKKDSAAKTPPNE
;
A
#
# COMPACT_ATOMS: atom_id res chain seq x y z
N MET A 1 -71.49 -49.50 -24.59
CA MET A 1 -70.07 -49.28 -24.76
C MET A 1 -69.82 -47.81 -24.54
N ARG A 2 -69.41 -47.39 -23.33
CA ARG A 2 -69.10 -45.98 -22.98
C ARG A 2 -67.59 -45.81 -23.07
N LYS A 3 -67.09 -44.89 -23.90
CA LYS A 3 -65.69 -44.51 -23.99
C LYS A 3 -65.41 -43.48 -22.88
N LEU A 4 -64.46 -43.80 -21.99
CA LEU A 4 -63.93 -42.90 -21.00
C LEU A 4 -62.75 -42.18 -21.61
N THR A 5 -62.82 -40.85 -21.71
CA THR A 5 -61.72 -40.01 -22.16
C THR A 5 -60.99 -39.43 -20.92
N PHE A 6 -59.74 -39.79 -20.74
CA PHE A 6 -58.88 -39.23 -19.70
C PHE A 6 -58.31 -37.90 -20.17
N PHE A 7 -58.60 -36.81 -19.48
CA PHE A 7 -57.92 -35.54 -19.62
C PHE A 7 -56.70 -35.52 -18.68
N LEU A 8 -55.49 -35.48 -19.26
CA LEU A 8 -54.27 -35.25 -18.51
C LEU A 8 -54.06 -33.70 -18.44
N SER A 9 -54.29 -33.12 -17.24
CA SER A 9 -53.88 -31.71 -16.97
C SER A 9 -52.39 -31.69 -16.64
N ILE A 10 -51.60 -31.11 -17.56
CA ILE A 10 -50.19 -30.78 -17.32
C ILE A 10 -50.18 -29.46 -16.56
N CYS A 11 -49.93 -29.51 -15.24
CA CYS A 11 -49.53 -28.32 -14.47
C CYS A 11 -48.09 -27.98 -14.81
N ALA A 12 -47.87 -27.00 -15.68
CA ALA A 12 -46.56 -26.35 -15.86
C ALA A 12 -46.28 -25.51 -14.60
N ALA A 13 -45.46 -26.02 -13.68
CA ALA A 13 -44.92 -25.23 -12.61
C ALA A 13 -43.91 -24.25 -13.23
N ALA A 14 -44.30 -22.99 -13.36
CA ALA A 14 -43.37 -21.90 -13.64
C ALA A 14 -42.47 -21.75 -12.42
N VAL A 15 -41.25 -22.31 -12.50
CA VAL A 15 -40.17 -21.98 -11.57
C VAL A 15 -39.71 -20.55 -11.93
N GLY A 16 -40.37 -19.56 -11.34
CA GLY A 16 -39.90 -18.22 -11.31
C GLY A 16 -38.57 -18.19 -10.58
N SER A 17 -37.47 -17.98 -11.28
CA SER A 17 -36.21 -17.61 -10.67
C SER A 17 -36.46 -16.32 -9.89
N ALA A 18 -36.67 -16.39 -8.61
CA ALA A 18 -36.66 -15.24 -7.72
C ALA A 18 -35.23 -14.70 -7.79
N SER A 19 -35.01 -13.65 -8.62
CA SER A 19 -33.80 -12.85 -8.53
C SER A 19 -33.70 -12.37 -7.08
N ALA A 20 -32.70 -12.83 -6.35
CA ALA A 20 -32.47 -12.36 -4.99
C ALA A 20 -32.38 -10.84 -5.02
N GLN A 21 -33.21 -10.16 -4.23
CA GLN A 21 -33.20 -8.70 -4.15
C GLN A 21 -31.81 -8.25 -3.68
N LYS A 22 -31.14 -7.40 -4.45
CA LYS A 22 -29.85 -6.81 -4.09
C LYS A 22 -29.98 -6.04 -2.77
N ARG A 23 -28.95 -6.15 -1.94
CA ARG A 23 -28.83 -5.38 -0.70
C ARG A 23 -27.86 -4.21 -0.87
N ASN A 24 -27.93 -3.25 0.00
CA ASN A 24 -26.92 -2.19 0.07
C ASN A 24 -25.59 -2.76 0.60
N ILE A 25 -24.47 -2.20 0.13
CA ILE A 25 -23.14 -2.47 0.66
C ILE A 25 -23.05 -2.01 2.11
N THR A 26 -22.24 -2.68 2.91
CA THR A 26 -21.94 -2.34 4.30
C THR A 26 -20.43 -2.24 4.52
N GLU A 27 -20.01 -1.64 5.61
CA GLU A 27 -18.60 -1.57 5.99
C GLU A 27 -17.95 -2.95 6.17
N LYS A 28 -18.76 -3.97 6.56
CA LYS A 28 -18.29 -5.35 6.79
C LYS A 28 -18.07 -6.14 5.51
N ASP A 29 -18.57 -5.67 4.37
CA ASP A 29 -18.31 -6.33 3.09
C ASP A 29 -16.80 -6.34 2.74
N LEU A 30 -16.00 -5.48 3.37
CA LEU A 30 -14.55 -5.51 3.30
C LEU A 30 -13.95 -6.87 3.65
N PHE A 31 -14.57 -7.61 4.57
CA PHE A 31 -14.07 -8.93 4.97
C PHE A 31 -14.17 -9.98 3.86
N ASP A 32 -15.04 -9.77 2.90
CA ASP A 32 -15.27 -10.66 1.76
C ASP A 32 -14.60 -10.16 0.47
N PHE A 33 -13.89 -9.02 0.51
CA PHE A 33 -13.16 -8.51 -0.65
C PHE A 33 -11.98 -9.40 -0.99
N VAL A 34 -11.77 -9.55 -2.27
CA VAL A 34 -10.60 -10.22 -2.85
C VAL A 34 -9.85 -9.20 -3.70
N TRP A 35 -8.56 -9.06 -3.46
CA TRP A 35 -7.69 -8.21 -4.27
C TRP A 35 -6.75 -9.06 -5.12
N VAL A 36 -6.41 -8.53 -6.28
CA VAL A 36 -5.49 -9.12 -7.25
C VAL A 36 -4.30 -8.17 -7.41
N GLY A 37 -3.10 -8.66 -7.09
CA GLY A 37 -1.88 -7.87 -7.14
C GLY A 37 -0.74 -8.57 -7.85
N ASP A 38 0.34 -7.84 -8.14
CA ASP A 38 1.60 -8.28 -8.75
C ASP A 38 1.45 -9.34 -9.87
N PRO A 39 0.72 -9.03 -10.97
CA PRO A 39 0.55 -9.97 -12.06
C PRO A 39 1.87 -10.17 -12.81
N GLN A 40 2.19 -11.43 -13.16
CA GLN A 40 3.37 -11.79 -13.92
C GLN A 40 2.98 -12.78 -15.03
N ILE A 41 3.19 -12.41 -16.28
CA ILE A 41 2.92 -13.27 -17.43
C ILE A 41 4.05 -14.28 -17.63
N SER A 42 3.72 -15.52 -17.97
CA SER A 42 4.72 -16.55 -18.27
C SER A 42 5.54 -16.19 -19.51
N PRO A 43 6.79 -16.67 -19.63
CA PRO A 43 7.65 -16.37 -20.78
C PRO A 43 7.04 -16.75 -22.14
N ASP A 44 6.24 -17.83 -22.18
CA ASP A 44 5.51 -18.27 -23.38
C ASP A 44 4.19 -17.50 -23.63
N GLY A 45 3.86 -16.54 -22.75
CA GLY A 45 2.64 -15.73 -22.85
C GLY A 45 1.34 -16.47 -22.52
N SER A 46 1.37 -17.74 -22.15
CA SER A 46 0.17 -18.57 -22.03
C SER A 46 -0.60 -18.40 -20.73
N ARG A 47 0.07 -17.97 -19.65
CA ARG A 47 -0.52 -17.87 -18.30
C ARG A 47 -0.06 -16.60 -17.58
N VAL A 48 -0.89 -16.17 -16.62
CA VAL A 48 -0.53 -15.15 -15.65
C VAL A 48 -0.48 -15.79 -14.27
N VAL A 49 0.59 -15.58 -13.52
CA VAL A 49 0.61 -15.77 -12.07
C VAL A 49 0.35 -14.41 -11.40
N PHE A 50 -0.39 -14.41 -10.31
CA PHE A 50 -0.69 -13.19 -9.56
C PHE A 50 -0.83 -13.50 -8.06
N VAL A 51 -0.73 -12.49 -7.24
CA VAL A 51 -1.00 -12.57 -5.81
C VAL A 51 -2.48 -12.33 -5.56
N ARG A 52 -3.15 -13.29 -4.95
CA ARG A 52 -4.49 -13.13 -4.45
C ARG A 52 -4.43 -12.79 -2.96
N VAL A 53 -5.09 -11.70 -2.58
CA VAL A 53 -5.19 -11.23 -1.20
C VAL A 53 -6.61 -11.42 -0.69
N THR A 54 -6.75 -11.94 0.51
CA THR A 54 -8.02 -12.09 1.22
C THR A 54 -7.85 -11.71 2.68
N VAL A 55 -8.92 -11.35 3.35
CA VAL A 55 -8.90 -11.17 4.80
C VAL A 55 -8.81 -12.55 5.47
N ASN A 56 -7.97 -12.68 6.51
CA ASN A 56 -7.81 -13.92 7.24
C ASN A 56 -9.05 -14.27 8.10
N GLU A 57 -9.14 -15.50 8.59
CA GLU A 57 -10.29 -15.96 9.37
C GLU A 57 -10.55 -15.14 10.64
N LYS A 58 -9.48 -14.66 11.30
CA LYS A 58 -9.57 -13.81 12.49
C LYS A 58 -9.98 -12.39 12.20
N LYS A 59 -9.91 -11.97 10.93
CA LYS A 59 -10.14 -10.58 10.46
C LYS A 59 -9.17 -9.56 11.04
N GLU A 60 -8.00 -10.03 11.44
CA GLU A 60 -6.92 -9.22 12.02
C GLU A 60 -5.75 -8.99 11.06
N GLY A 61 -5.80 -9.60 9.87
CA GLY A 61 -4.75 -9.50 8.86
C GLY A 61 -5.20 -10.04 7.51
N TYR A 62 -4.24 -10.13 6.60
CA TYR A 62 -4.46 -10.58 5.23
C TYR A 62 -3.65 -11.83 4.93
N ASN A 63 -4.28 -12.76 4.20
CA ASN A 63 -3.62 -13.91 3.60
C ASN A 63 -3.26 -13.57 2.15
N THR A 64 -2.04 -13.88 1.74
CA THR A 64 -1.58 -13.75 0.37
C THR A 64 -1.09 -15.08 -0.16
N SER A 65 -1.53 -15.46 -1.36
CA SER A 65 -1.13 -16.70 -2.02
C SER A 65 -1.02 -16.52 -3.53
N LEU A 66 -0.24 -17.37 -4.18
CA LEU A 66 -0.06 -17.31 -5.63
C LEU A 66 -1.14 -18.10 -6.34
N TRP A 67 -1.73 -17.48 -7.36
CA TRP A 67 -2.77 -18.04 -8.22
C TRP A 67 -2.37 -17.89 -9.67
N SER A 68 -2.94 -18.71 -10.55
CA SER A 68 -2.69 -18.66 -11.99
C SER A 68 -3.97 -18.74 -12.80
N VAL A 69 -3.97 -18.04 -13.94
CA VAL A 69 -5.05 -18.05 -14.93
C VAL A 69 -4.47 -18.03 -16.34
N PRO A 70 -5.08 -18.71 -17.35
CA PRO A 70 -4.65 -18.60 -18.73
C PRO A 70 -4.87 -17.21 -19.31
N THR A 71 -3.94 -16.69 -20.09
CA THR A 71 -4.11 -15.42 -20.84
C THR A 71 -5.23 -15.51 -21.89
N ALA A 72 -5.47 -16.71 -22.41
CA ALA A 72 -6.61 -16.96 -23.29
C ALA A 72 -7.96 -16.88 -22.58
N GLY A 73 -8.00 -16.83 -21.23
CA GLY A 73 -9.22 -16.87 -20.43
C GLY A 73 -9.99 -18.17 -20.60
N GLY A 74 -11.24 -18.19 -20.11
CA GLY A 74 -12.14 -19.36 -20.25
C GLY A 74 -11.97 -20.43 -19.17
N GLU A 75 -11.02 -20.27 -18.27
CA GLU A 75 -10.82 -21.12 -17.09
C GLU A 75 -10.84 -20.24 -15.84
N GLU A 76 -11.35 -20.78 -14.73
CA GLU A 76 -11.26 -20.11 -13.43
C GLU A 76 -9.81 -20.12 -12.94
N PRO A 77 -9.39 -19.05 -12.20
CA PRO A 77 -8.09 -19.04 -11.57
C PRO A 77 -7.91 -20.21 -10.60
N HIS A 78 -6.73 -20.85 -10.62
CA HIS A 78 -6.39 -21.92 -9.69
C HIS A 78 -5.23 -21.54 -8.77
N GLN A 79 -5.28 -22.03 -7.55
CA GLN A 79 -4.28 -21.76 -6.52
C GLN A 79 -3.01 -22.57 -6.79
N LEU A 80 -1.85 -21.88 -6.74
CA LEU A 80 -0.55 -22.50 -6.90
C LEU A 80 0.15 -22.78 -5.56
N THR A 81 -0.01 -21.90 -4.58
CA THR A 81 0.65 -22.05 -3.28
C THR A 81 -0.37 -22.03 -2.14
N LYS A 82 -0.04 -22.71 -1.05
CA LYS A 82 -0.87 -22.79 0.17
C LYS A 82 -0.33 -21.94 1.32
N GLY A 83 0.68 -21.14 1.08
CA GLY A 83 1.19 -20.20 2.08
C GLY A 83 0.20 -19.05 2.31
N ASP A 84 0.24 -18.48 3.51
CA ASP A 84 -0.63 -17.37 3.90
C ASP A 84 0.04 -15.99 3.67
N HIS A 85 1.36 -15.99 3.38
CA HIS A 85 2.15 -14.77 3.16
C HIS A 85 3.13 -14.98 1.99
N ASP A 86 2.61 -15.36 0.84
CA ASP A 86 3.36 -15.52 -0.40
C ASP A 86 3.19 -14.27 -1.29
N GLY A 87 4.28 -13.75 -1.83
CA GLY A 87 4.27 -12.55 -2.68
C GLY A 87 5.43 -12.49 -3.65
N GLN A 88 5.48 -11.43 -4.44
CA GLN A 88 6.55 -11.13 -5.39
C GLN A 88 6.91 -12.29 -6.35
N PRO A 89 5.94 -12.92 -7.04
CA PRO A 89 6.23 -14.02 -7.96
C PRO A 89 7.03 -13.54 -9.18
N ARG A 90 8.05 -14.31 -9.57
CA ARG A 90 8.86 -14.03 -10.77
C ARG A 90 9.13 -15.32 -11.52
N TRP A 91 8.72 -15.40 -12.76
CA TRP A 91 8.97 -16.53 -13.63
C TRP A 91 10.45 -16.68 -13.95
N SER A 92 10.96 -17.93 -13.98
CA SER A 92 12.23 -18.21 -14.61
C SER A 92 12.14 -17.97 -16.12
N PRO A 93 13.24 -17.59 -16.80
CA PRO A 93 13.22 -17.33 -18.25
C PRO A 93 12.74 -18.50 -19.10
N ASP A 94 12.90 -19.73 -18.64
CA ASP A 94 12.44 -20.95 -19.32
C ASP A 94 11.02 -21.40 -18.92
N GLY A 95 10.35 -20.63 -18.03
CA GLY A 95 8.99 -20.90 -17.57
C GLY A 95 8.81 -22.11 -16.66
N LYS A 96 9.92 -22.77 -16.24
CA LYS A 96 9.82 -23.99 -15.43
C LYS A 96 9.66 -23.75 -13.94
N PHE A 97 9.99 -22.57 -13.48
CA PHE A 97 9.96 -22.20 -12.05
C PHE A 97 9.36 -20.82 -11.84
N ILE A 98 8.80 -20.63 -10.65
CA ILE A 98 8.46 -19.31 -10.11
C ILE A 98 9.29 -19.13 -8.84
N ALA A 99 10.15 -18.12 -8.81
CA ALA A 99 10.73 -17.62 -7.57
C ALA A 99 9.74 -16.65 -6.91
N PHE A 100 9.62 -16.71 -5.59
CA PHE A 100 8.71 -15.84 -4.84
C PHE A 100 9.20 -15.66 -3.42
N VAL A 101 8.65 -14.69 -2.72
CA VAL A 101 8.93 -14.40 -1.33
C VAL A 101 7.86 -15.06 -0.46
N ARG A 102 8.28 -15.75 0.60
CA ARG A 102 7.41 -16.33 1.63
C ARG A 102 7.82 -15.86 3.01
N ALA A 103 6.90 -15.27 3.76
CA ALA A 103 7.04 -15.06 5.18
C ALA A 103 6.28 -16.17 5.94
N ASN A 104 6.94 -16.80 6.91
CA ASN A 104 6.30 -17.75 7.81
C ASN A 104 5.90 -17.04 9.11
N GLU A 105 5.03 -17.66 9.87
CA GLU A 105 4.74 -17.24 11.24
C GLU A 105 5.24 -18.28 12.24
N LYS A 106 5.88 -17.79 13.31
CA LYS A 106 6.28 -18.62 14.44
C LYS A 106 5.75 -17.99 15.72
N ASP A 107 4.99 -18.78 16.48
CA ASP A 107 4.35 -18.32 17.73
C ASP A 107 3.50 -17.04 17.55
N GLY A 108 2.84 -16.90 16.39
CA GLY A 108 1.99 -15.76 16.04
C GLY A 108 2.76 -14.48 15.67
N LYS A 109 4.07 -14.59 15.44
CA LYS A 109 4.91 -13.49 14.97
C LYS A 109 5.44 -13.80 13.57
N PRO A 110 5.46 -12.81 12.66
CA PRO A 110 6.06 -13.01 11.35
C PRO A 110 7.56 -13.24 11.47
N GLU A 111 8.07 -14.25 10.76
CA GLU A 111 9.50 -14.44 10.55
C GLU A 111 9.98 -13.60 9.37
N PRO A 112 11.28 -13.26 9.29
CA PRO A 112 11.84 -12.57 8.14
C PRO A 112 11.54 -13.31 6.83
N PRO A 113 11.06 -12.63 5.77
CA PRO A 113 10.67 -13.26 4.52
C PRO A 113 11.85 -13.94 3.84
N GLN A 114 11.63 -15.08 3.20
CA GLN A 114 12.66 -15.87 2.51
C GLN A 114 12.28 -16.14 1.06
N LEU A 115 13.29 -16.31 0.21
CA LEU A 115 13.05 -16.73 -1.17
C LEU A 115 12.67 -18.21 -1.23
N SER A 116 11.64 -18.46 -2.00
CA SER A 116 11.11 -19.80 -2.27
C SER A 116 11.01 -20.05 -3.79
N ILE A 117 11.04 -21.30 -4.20
CA ILE A 117 10.81 -21.72 -5.58
C ILE A 117 9.62 -22.66 -5.63
N LEU A 118 8.79 -22.47 -6.66
CA LEU A 118 7.71 -23.36 -7.07
C LEU A 118 8.04 -23.97 -8.44
N PRO A 119 8.22 -25.30 -8.53
CA PRO A 119 8.37 -26.00 -9.82
C PRO A 119 7.03 -26.06 -10.57
N MET A 120 6.99 -25.62 -11.82
CA MET A 120 5.77 -25.62 -12.63
C MET A 120 5.44 -26.99 -13.26
N SER A 121 6.37 -27.93 -13.20
CA SER A 121 6.12 -29.35 -13.58
C SER A 121 5.35 -30.14 -12.50
N GLY A 122 5.06 -29.54 -11.36
CA GLY A 122 4.43 -30.16 -10.20
C GLY A 122 5.40 -30.36 -9.04
N GLY A 123 4.84 -30.57 -7.85
CA GLY A 123 5.57 -30.66 -6.58
C GLY A 123 5.30 -29.46 -5.68
N ASP A 124 5.74 -29.55 -4.43
CA ASP A 124 5.58 -28.48 -3.45
C ASP A 124 6.65 -27.39 -3.62
N SER A 125 6.31 -26.18 -3.26
CA SER A 125 7.28 -25.08 -3.14
C SER A 125 8.21 -25.30 -1.95
N PHE A 126 9.45 -24.84 -2.06
CA PHE A 126 10.45 -24.92 -0.98
C PHE A 126 11.23 -23.62 -0.85
N ALA A 127 11.55 -23.25 0.38
CA ALA A 127 12.44 -22.14 0.67
C ALA A 127 13.91 -22.54 0.43
N PHE A 128 14.71 -21.62 -0.10
CA PHE A 128 16.13 -21.89 -0.39
C PHE A 128 17.08 -20.82 0.16
N THR A 129 16.55 -19.77 0.79
CA THR A 129 17.31 -18.83 1.63
C THR A 129 16.92 -18.99 3.10
N ASP A 130 17.82 -18.62 4.00
CA ASP A 130 17.61 -18.59 5.44
C ASP A 130 18.46 -17.44 6.00
N LEU A 131 18.03 -16.22 5.72
CA LEU A 131 18.75 -14.99 6.07
C LEU A 131 18.09 -14.31 7.28
N PRO A 132 18.87 -13.90 8.30
CA PRO A 132 18.32 -13.35 9.54
C PRO A 132 17.43 -12.11 9.37
N LYS A 133 17.72 -11.27 8.38
CA LYS A 133 16.94 -10.07 8.03
C LYS A 133 16.04 -10.28 6.82
N GLY A 134 15.95 -11.52 6.30
CA GLY A 134 15.13 -11.86 5.15
C GLY A 134 15.74 -11.53 3.80
N ALA A 135 14.96 -11.79 2.74
CA ALA A 135 15.27 -11.55 1.35
C ALA A 135 14.01 -11.11 0.58
N ALA A 136 14.17 -10.18 -0.35
CA ALA A 136 13.06 -9.60 -1.13
C ALA A 136 13.48 -9.30 -2.57
N ASP A 137 12.49 -8.97 -3.41
CA ASP A 137 12.63 -8.52 -4.79
C ASP A 137 13.49 -9.45 -5.69
N PRO A 138 13.11 -10.73 -5.83
CA PRO A 138 13.88 -11.68 -6.66
C PRO A 138 13.86 -11.29 -8.15
N LYS A 139 15.04 -11.34 -8.80
CA LYS A 139 15.23 -11.08 -10.23
C LYS A 139 16.07 -12.19 -10.85
N TRP A 140 15.50 -12.96 -11.75
CA TRP A 140 16.22 -14.00 -12.46
C TRP A 140 17.28 -13.44 -13.42
N SER A 141 18.45 -14.07 -13.46
CA SER A 141 19.41 -13.84 -14.54
C SER A 141 18.84 -14.29 -15.89
N PRO A 142 19.26 -13.70 -17.04
CA PRO A 142 18.75 -14.07 -18.36
C PRO A 142 18.91 -15.54 -18.71
N ASP A 143 19.92 -16.21 -18.17
CA ASP A 143 20.17 -17.64 -18.37
C ASP A 143 19.43 -18.57 -17.38
N GLY A 144 18.68 -18.00 -16.45
CA GLY A 144 17.88 -18.72 -15.45
C GLY A 144 18.68 -19.49 -14.40
N LYS A 145 19.99 -19.22 -14.24
CA LYS A 145 20.82 -19.97 -13.29
C LYS A 145 21.05 -19.27 -11.96
N THR A 146 20.82 -17.97 -11.92
CA THR A 146 21.08 -17.13 -10.75
C THR A 146 19.87 -16.24 -10.48
N ILE A 147 19.60 -15.98 -9.21
CA ILE A 147 18.61 -15.01 -8.77
C ILE A 147 19.34 -13.90 -8.02
N ALA A 148 19.20 -12.66 -8.49
CA ALA A 148 19.55 -11.48 -7.71
C ALA A 148 18.39 -11.10 -6.82
N PHE A 149 18.67 -10.55 -5.66
CA PHE A 149 17.66 -10.11 -4.68
C PHE A 149 18.24 -9.07 -3.76
N THR A 150 17.39 -8.44 -2.96
CA THR A 150 17.81 -7.44 -1.97
C THR A 150 17.68 -8.00 -0.56
N SER A 151 18.60 -7.58 0.31
CA SER A 151 18.58 -7.95 1.72
C SER A 151 19.40 -6.96 2.54
N SER A 152 18.96 -6.68 3.77
CA SER A 152 19.64 -5.81 4.72
C SER A 152 20.54 -6.59 5.71
N ASN A 153 20.88 -7.84 5.40
CA ASN A 153 21.84 -8.59 6.19
C ASN A 153 23.27 -8.04 6.05
N ASN A 154 24.03 -8.09 7.12
CA ASN A 154 25.45 -7.83 7.12
C ASN A 154 26.27 -9.07 7.55
N PRO A 155 27.60 -9.07 7.42
CA PRO A 155 28.43 -10.23 7.81
C PRO A 155 28.30 -10.63 9.29
N GLU A 156 27.99 -9.68 10.18
CA GLU A 156 27.83 -9.96 11.61
C GLU A 156 26.57 -10.76 11.90
N ASP A 157 25.46 -10.44 11.21
CA ASP A 157 24.20 -11.17 11.32
C ASP A 157 24.37 -12.63 10.92
N LEU A 158 25.07 -12.86 9.80
CA LEU A 158 25.36 -14.22 9.33
C LEU A 158 26.24 -14.99 10.30
N ALA A 159 27.27 -14.34 10.86
CA ALA A 159 28.14 -14.96 11.85
C ALA A 159 27.40 -15.29 13.15
N LYS A 160 26.49 -14.42 13.60
CA LYS A 160 25.63 -14.67 14.77
C LYS A 160 24.67 -15.84 14.50
N GLN A 161 24.04 -15.87 13.34
CA GLN A 161 23.12 -16.95 12.94
C GLN A 161 23.87 -18.30 12.90
N GLU A 162 25.06 -18.34 12.32
CA GLU A 162 25.86 -19.55 12.24
C GLU A 162 26.25 -20.08 13.63
N LYS A 163 26.72 -19.21 14.53
CA LYS A 163 27.01 -19.56 15.93
C LYS A 163 25.75 -20.09 16.64
N LYS A 164 24.57 -19.49 16.40
CA LYS A 164 23.32 -19.95 16.99
C LYS A 164 22.97 -21.36 16.49
N LYS A 165 23.06 -21.60 15.15
CA LYS A 165 22.82 -22.92 14.56
C LYS A 165 23.78 -23.99 15.12
N GLN A 166 25.06 -23.70 15.23
CA GLN A 166 26.04 -24.62 15.79
C GLN A 166 25.71 -24.98 17.25
N LYS A 167 25.36 -23.97 18.05
CA LYS A 167 24.96 -24.18 19.46
C LYS A 167 23.68 -25.02 19.58
N GLU A 168 22.69 -24.80 18.73
CA GLU A 168 21.45 -25.59 18.64
C GLU A 168 21.74 -27.07 18.25
N GLU A 169 22.63 -27.29 17.29
CA GLU A 169 23.04 -28.64 16.90
C GLU A 169 23.79 -29.38 18.01
N GLU A 170 24.67 -28.71 18.71
CA GLU A 170 25.36 -29.25 19.87
C GLU A 170 24.39 -29.64 21.00
N LEU A 171 23.40 -28.79 21.28
CA LEU A 171 22.33 -29.06 22.22
C LEU A 171 21.46 -30.26 21.81
N LYS A 172 21.10 -30.36 20.54
CA LYS A 172 20.34 -31.50 20.00
C LYS A 172 21.15 -32.80 20.11
N LYS A 173 22.45 -32.78 19.81
CA LYS A 173 23.34 -33.93 19.95
C LYS A 173 23.49 -34.35 21.41
N ALA A 174 23.62 -33.40 22.36
CA ALA A 174 23.72 -33.68 23.79
C ALA A 174 22.45 -34.31 24.35
N VAL A 175 21.27 -33.84 23.91
CA VAL A 175 19.96 -34.43 24.29
C VAL A 175 19.79 -35.85 23.73
N THR A 176 20.17 -36.06 22.47
CA THR A 176 20.11 -37.40 21.85
C THR A 176 21.07 -38.37 22.53
N ALA A 177 22.27 -37.95 22.92
CA ALA A 177 23.23 -38.77 23.65
C ALA A 177 22.75 -39.13 25.09
N SER A 178 21.98 -38.23 25.72
CA SER A 178 21.43 -38.47 27.08
C SER A 178 20.18 -39.37 27.05
N SER A 179 19.56 -39.59 25.90
CA SER A 179 18.40 -40.45 25.72
C SER A 179 18.69 -41.89 25.30
N SER A 180 19.96 -42.27 25.13
CA SER A 180 20.35 -43.66 24.87
C SER A 180 20.10 -44.55 26.10
N PRO A 181 19.46 -45.73 26.00
CA PRO A 181 19.16 -46.58 27.14
C PRO A 181 20.45 -47.12 27.76
N SER A 182 20.68 -46.86 29.04
CA SER A 182 21.71 -47.52 29.82
C SER A 182 21.54 -49.03 29.78
N PRO A 183 22.64 -49.84 29.72
CA PRO A 183 22.53 -51.27 29.77
C PRO A 183 21.96 -51.68 31.13
N SER A 184 21.02 -52.64 31.16
CA SER A 184 20.31 -53.17 32.33
C SER A 184 21.29 -53.57 33.43
N PRO A 185 21.08 -53.16 34.69
CA PRO A 185 21.90 -53.66 35.79
C PRO A 185 21.48 -55.07 36.16
N SER A 186 22.43 -55.96 36.30
CA SER A 186 22.30 -57.29 36.89
C SER A 186 21.81 -57.20 38.34
N LYS A 187 20.90 -58.07 38.73
CA LYS A 187 20.31 -58.19 40.07
C LYS A 187 21.40 -58.41 41.14
N SER A 188 21.53 -57.50 42.08
CA SER A 188 21.94 -57.79 43.42
C SER A 188 21.29 -56.79 44.39
N GLY A 189 20.58 -57.31 45.39
CA GLY A 189 19.79 -56.50 46.29
C GLY A 189 20.61 -55.68 47.28
N ALA A 190 20.19 -54.45 47.47
CA ALA A 190 20.31 -53.68 48.69
C ALA A 190 19.35 -52.52 48.66
N THR A 191 18.58 -52.38 49.74
CA THR A 191 17.67 -51.28 50.00
C THR A 191 18.40 -49.96 50.10
N ALA A 192 18.14 -49.01 49.17
CA ALA A 192 18.57 -47.62 49.28
C ALA A 192 17.39 -46.70 49.11
N LYS A 193 17.30 -45.68 49.98
CA LYS A 193 16.32 -44.61 50.03
C LYS A 193 16.13 -43.93 48.66
N ALA A 194 14.89 -43.62 48.32
CA ALA A 194 14.51 -42.84 47.17
C ALA A 194 15.24 -41.48 47.15
N THR A 195 16.16 -41.34 46.25
CA THR A 195 16.73 -40.05 45.84
C THR A 195 15.88 -39.57 44.67
N ALA A 196 15.52 -38.29 44.64
CA ALA A 196 14.71 -37.64 43.65
C ALA A 196 15.13 -38.03 42.22
N ASP A 197 14.13 -38.31 41.36
CA ASP A 197 14.32 -38.53 39.93
C ASP A 197 15.14 -37.36 39.29
N PRO A 198 16.15 -37.68 38.46
CA PRO A 198 16.84 -36.62 37.74
C PRO A 198 15.81 -35.94 36.82
N VAL A 199 15.59 -34.65 37.01
CA VAL A 199 14.75 -33.78 36.18
C VAL A 199 15.22 -33.98 34.73
N LYS A 200 14.36 -34.56 33.87
CA LYS A 200 14.56 -34.61 32.43
C LYS A 200 14.58 -33.17 31.91
N ILE A 201 15.75 -32.60 31.75
CA ILE A 201 15.94 -31.32 31.11
C ILE A 201 15.64 -31.53 29.64
N THR A 202 14.52 -30.95 29.15
CA THR A 202 14.13 -31.02 27.73
C THR A 202 15.07 -30.15 26.91
N ALA A 203 15.20 -30.45 25.60
CA ALA A 203 15.99 -29.63 24.68
C ALA A 203 15.55 -28.16 24.72
N GLU A 204 14.21 -27.92 24.84
CA GLU A 204 13.64 -26.58 25.00
C GLU A 204 14.09 -25.86 26.28
N ALA A 205 14.23 -26.56 27.37
CA ALA A 205 14.72 -25.99 28.64
C ALA A 205 16.21 -25.60 28.56
N LEU A 206 17.00 -26.36 27.81
CA LEU A 206 18.40 -26.05 27.56
C LEU A 206 18.55 -24.86 26.60
N VAL A 207 17.70 -24.77 25.55
CA VAL A 207 17.64 -23.63 24.64
C VAL A 207 17.24 -22.38 25.41
N LYS A 208 16.19 -22.41 26.21
CA LYS A 208 15.72 -21.27 27.03
C LYS A 208 16.80 -20.85 28.05
N LYS A 209 17.54 -21.81 28.63
CA LYS A 209 18.65 -21.48 29.53
C LYS A 209 19.80 -20.81 28.76
N ALA A 210 20.12 -21.29 27.58
CA ALA A 210 21.14 -20.70 26.71
C ALA A 210 20.77 -19.32 26.20
N GLU A 211 19.47 -19.09 25.92
CA GLU A 211 18.91 -17.76 25.56
C GLU A 211 18.95 -16.79 26.76
N ALA A 212 18.65 -17.27 27.95
CA ALA A 212 18.74 -16.47 29.19
C ALA A 212 20.19 -16.10 29.60
N GLU A 213 21.17 -16.89 29.16
CA GLU A 213 22.60 -16.63 29.36
C GLU A 213 23.25 -15.91 28.17
N ALA A 214 22.49 -15.55 27.15
CA ALA A 214 22.97 -14.77 26.02
C ALA A 214 23.40 -13.37 26.49
N GLU A 215 24.49 -12.87 25.93
CA GLU A 215 24.94 -11.51 26.18
C GLU A 215 23.84 -10.52 25.82
N HIS A 216 23.52 -9.58 26.71
CA HIS A 216 22.52 -8.57 26.49
C HIS A 216 22.89 -7.69 25.29
N GLU A 217 22.09 -7.74 24.24
CA GLU A 217 22.20 -6.79 23.13
C GLU A 217 21.32 -5.58 23.44
N SER A 218 21.92 -4.39 23.42
CA SER A 218 21.18 -3.14 23.65
C SER A 218 20.26 -2.86 22.45
N ASP A 219 18.99 -2.60 22.73
CA ASP A 219 18.00 -2.11 21.79
C ASP A 219 17.98 -0.57 21.66
N ILE A 220 18.89 0.11 22.37
CA ILE A 220 19.04 1.55 22.35
C ILE A 220 19.72 1.97 21.04
N GLN A 221 19.09 2.93 20.33
CA GLN A 221 19.62 3.54 19.12
C GLN A 221 20.12 4.95 19.40
N VAL A 222 21.30 5.30 18.90
CA VAL A 222 21.81 6.67 18.88
C VAL A 222 21.61 7.23 17.48
N ILE A 223 20.70 8.19 17.35
CA ILE A 223 20.31 8.79 16.07
C ILE A 223 21.12 10.06 15.85
N THR A 224 21.81 10.14 14.72
CA THR A 224 22.65 11.26 14.32
C THR A 224 22.30 11.81 12.92
N HIS A 225 21.40 11.15 12.19
CA HIS A 225 20.94 11.54 10.86
C HIS A 225 19.55 12.15 10.92
N ALA A 226 19.24 13.07 10.01
CA ALA A 226 17.92 13.70 9.91
C ALA A 226 16.84 12.71 9.44
N VAL A 227 17.18 11.76 8.56
CA VAL A 227 16.30 10.66 8.14
C VAL A 227 16.50 9.48 9.09
N TYR A 228 15.59 9.28 10.00
CA TYR A 228 15.74 8.27 11.06
C TYR A 228 14.51 7.39 11.27
N ARG A 229 13.39 7.75 10.67
CA ARG A 229 12.16 6.94 10.70
C ARG A 229 11.34 7.15 9.43
N GLU A 230 10.51 6.18 9.11
CA GLU A 230 9.60 6.21 7.99
C GLU A 230 8.27 5.56 8.38
N ASP A 231 7.17 6.07 7.85
CA ASP A 231 5.84 5.50 8.12
C ASP A 231 5.78 4.06 7.58
N ASN A 232 5.17 3.17 8.32
CA ASN A 232 5.14 1.70 8.18
C ASN A 232 6.45 0.97 8.57
N ASP A 233 7.63 1.56 8.43
CA ASP A 233 8.90 0.91 8.73
C ASP A 233 9.36 1.20 10.16
N GLY A 234 8.90 2.30 10.75
CA GLY A 234 9.29 2.71 12.09
C GLY A 234 10.64 3.42 12.11
N TYR A 235 11.42 3.17 13.17
CA TYR A 235 12.78 3.69 13.27
C TYR A 235 13.74 2.88 12.39
N LEU A 236 14.43 3.57 11.48
CA LEU A 236 15.33 2.98 10.51
C LEU A 236 16.61 2.47 11.17
N ASP A 237 17.09 1.32 10.74
CA ASP A 237 18.34 0.73 11.22
C ASP A 237 19.51 1.07 10.29
N ALA A 238 20.20 2.19 10.57
CA ALA A 238 21.33 2.65 9.77
C ALA A 238 22.51 1.66 9.68
N LYS A 239 22.52 0.60 10.52
CA LYS A 239 23.55 -0.44 10.48
C LYS A 239 23.24 -1.55 9.47
N HIS A 240 22.02 -1.57 8.95
CA HIS A 240 21.53 -2.61 8.06
C HIS A 240 20.93 -2.01 6.75
N PRO A 241 21.73 -1.26 5.96
CA PRO A 241 21.27 -0.79 4.66
C PRO A 241 20.97 -1.97 3.74
N GLN A 242 20.10 -1.73 2.78
CA GLN A 242 19.70 -2.73 1.79
C GLN A 242 20.80 -2.90 0.74
N HIS A 243 21.24 -4.14 0.53
CA HIS A 243 22.27 -4.52 -0.41
C HIS A 243 21.80 -5.54 -1.44
N ILE A 244 22.56 -5.65 -2.54
CA ILE A 244 22.32 -6.60 -3.62
C ILE A 244 23.03 -7.91 -3.30
N TRP A 245 22.29 -8.99 -3.39
CA TRP A 245 22.73 -10.36 -3.19
C TRP A 245 22.43 -11.20 -4.41
N THR A 246 23.15 -12.30 -4.57
CA THR A 246 22.84 -13.34 -5.56
C THR A 246 22.85 -14.71 -4.93
N VAL A 247 22.11 -15.61 -5.54
CA VAL A 247 22.10 -17.02 -5.17
C VAL A 247 21.90 -17.87 -6.42
N THR A 248 22.59 -19.04 -6.50
CA THR A 248 22.30 -20.02 -7.55
C THR A 248 20.87 -20.52 -7.40
N ALA A 249 20.12 -20.57 -8.49
CA ALA A 249 18.76 -21.06 -8.49
C ALA A 249 18.75 -22.58 -8.28
N PRO A 250 18.22 -23.11 -7.17
CA PRO A 250 18.16 -24.54 -6.93
C PRO A 250 17.06 -25.17 -7.79
N LYS A 251 17.29 -26.42 -8.25
CA LYS A 251 16.32 -27.18 -9.06
C LYS A 251 15.37 -28.03 -8.22
N ASN A 252 15.75 -28.32 -6.99
CA ASN A 252 14.97 -29.10 -6.03
C ASN A 252 15.40 -28.76 -4.60
N ALA A 253 14.61 -29.23 -3.62
CA ALA A 253 14.81 -28.94 -2.19
C ALA A 253 16.11 -29.52 -1.58
N ASP A 254 16.72 -30.51 -2.23
CA ASP A 254 17.95 -31.15 -1.72
C ASP A 254 19.20 -30.34 -2.07
N GLU A 255 19.12 -29.49 -3.08
CA GLU A 255 20.23 -28.60 -3.46
C GLU A 255 20.43 -27.50 -2.40
N LYS A 256 21.55 -27.55 -1.70
CA LYS A 256 21.96 -26.50 -0.75
C LYS A 256 22.70 -25.41 -1.49
N VAL A 257 22.14 -24.24 -1.52
CA VAL A 257 22.72 -23.03 -2.12
C VAL A 257 23.09 -22.02 -1.05
N GLN A 258 24.10 -21.20 -1.33
CA GLN A 258 24.56 -20.17 -0.42
C GLN A 258 24.36 -18.79 -1.06
N PRO A 259 23.60 -17.90 -0.44
CA PRO A 259 23.52 -16.52 -0.88
C PRO A 259 24.88 -15.82 -0.79
N LYS A 260 25.17 -14.99 -1.77
CA LYS A 260 26.39 -14.19 -1.85
C LYS A 260 26.03 -12.71 -1.89
N GLN A 261 26.55 -11.94 -0.96
CA GLN A 261 26.48 -10.48 -0.99
C GLN A 261 27.37 -9.95 -2.12
N LEU A 262 26.84 -9.14 -3.01
CA LEU A 262 27.59 -8.52 -4.12
C LEU A 262 28.06 -7.11 -3.78
N THR A 263 27.25 -6.36 -3.08
CA THR A 263 27.50 -4.97 -2.75
C THR A 263 27.52 -4.77 -1.22
N SER A 264 28.17 -3.73 -0.77
CA SER A 264 28.30 -3.41 0.66
C SER A 264 28.55 -1.92 0.84
N GLY A 265 28.33 -1.41 2.02
CA GLY A 265 28.51 0.00 2.34
C GLY A 265 27.47 0.49 3.34
N ARG A 266 27.23 1.81 3.35
CA ARG A 266 26.31 2.46 4.28
C ARG A 266 25.06 3.04 3.63
N PHE A 267 24.90 2.84 2.32
CA PHE A 267 23.79 3.37 1.55
C PHE A 267 22.94 2.25 1.00
N ASP A 268 21.64 2.50 0.91
CA ASP A 268 20.70 1.58 0.30
C ASP A 268 20.88 1.48 -1.21
N GLU A 269 20.61 0.30 -1.74
CA GLU A 269 20.68 -0.02 -3.16
C GLU A 269 19.37 -0.63 -3.61
N GLY A 270 18.92 -0.28 -4.82
CA GLY A 270 17.64 -0.70 -5.37
C GLY A 270 17.59 -0.69 -6.89
N ASN A 271 16.39 -0.87 -7.45
CA ASN A 271 16.16 -0.88 -8.90
C ASN A 271 17.09 -1.84 -9.66
N VAL A 272 17.17 -3.08 -9.19
CA VAL A 272 18.08 -4.12 -9.72
C VAL A 272 17.67 -4.55 -11.12
N VAL A 273 18.60 -4.43 -12.09
CA VAL A 273 18.41 -4.80 -13.50
C VAL A 273 19.60 -5.60 -14.00
N TRP A 274 19.37 -6.81 -14.52
CA TRP A 274 20.40 -7.64 -15.15
C TRP A 274 20.82 -7.08 -16.51
N SER A 275 22.12 -7.11 -16.83
CA SER A 275 22.58 -6.97 -18.21
C SER A 275 22.07 -8.12 -19.06
N LYS A 276 21.89 -7.89 -20.37
CA LYS A 276 21.34 -8.87 -21.29
C LYS A 276 22.15 -10.19 -21.38
N ASP A 277 23.46 -10.09 -21.22
CA ASP A 277 24.39 -11.23 -21.19
C ASP A 277 24.49 -11.93 -19.83
N GLY A 278 23.82 -11.39 -18.80
CA GLY A 278 23.88 -11.89 -17.43
C GLY A 278 25.22 -11.66 -16.73
N ALA A 279 26.15 -10.91 -17.33
CA ALA A 279 27.49 -10.71 -16.77
C ALA A 279 27.53 -9.63 -15.68
N ARG A 280 26.55 -8.72 -15.67
CA ARG A 280 26.48 -7.57 -14.76
C ARG A 280 25.08 -7.35 -14.23
N ILE A 281 25.03 -6.64 -13.11
CA ILE A 281 23.81 -6.10 -12.51
C ILE A 281 23.95 -4.59 -12.46
N TYR A 282 22.97 -3.87 -13.03
CA TYR A 282 22.80 -2.43 -12.87
C TYR A 282 21.87 -2.17 -11.69
N TYR A 283 22.11 -1.10 -10.96
CA TYR A 283 21.31 -0.72 -9.81
C TYR A 283 21.43 0.77 -9.51
N THR A 284 20.55 1.30 -8.69
CA THR A 284 20.62 2.66 -8.20
C THR A 284 21.03 2.72 -6.74
N SER A 285 21.70 3.79 -6.38
CA SER A 285 21.99 4.17 -4.99
C SER A 285 22.05 5.70 -4.90
N ARG A 286 21.91 6.22 -3.68
CA ARG A 286 22.08 7.64 -3.37
C ARG A 286 23.17 7.77 -2.32
N HIS A 287 24.36 8.21 -2.73
CA HIS A 287 25.49 8.38 -1.82
C HIS A 287 25.46 9.78 -1.17
N THR A 288 24.38 10.06 -0.46
CA THR A 288 24.17 11.31 0.27
C THR A 288 23.92 11.01 1.73
N ASP A 289 24.72 11.59 2.63
CA ASP A 289 24.60 11.33 4.07
C ASP A 289 23.34 11.93 4.67
N GLU A 290 22.96 13.10 4.21
CA GLU A 290 21.79 13.84 4.69
C GLU A 290 20.95 14.27 3.48
N PRO A 291 20.07 13.39 2.97
CA PRO A 291 19.36 13.60 1.71
C PRO A 291 18.43 14.82 1.71
N TYR A 292 18.08 15.37 2.88
CA TYR A 292 17.25 16.57 2.96
C TYR A 292 18.01 17.86 2.66
N TYR A 293 19.33 17.89 2.83
CA TYR A 293 20.14 19.08 2.54
C TYR A 293 20.49 19.21 1.07
N GLU A 294 20.49 18.10 0.33
CA GLU A 294 20.82 18.08 -1.08
C GLU A 294 19.58 17.77 -1.93
N LEU A 295 19.57 18.30 -3.13
CA LEU A 295 18.55 17.93 -4.11
C LEU A 295 18.71 16.45 -4.48
N ALA A 296 17.59 15.78 -4.73
CA ALA A 296 17.62 14.38 -5.12
C ALA A 296 18.44 14.16 -6.39
N LYS A 297 19.36 13.20 -6.32
CA LYS A 297 20.18 12.71 -7.44
C LYS A 297 20.13 11.20 -7.40
N THR A 298 20.05 10.57 -8.55
CA THR A 298 20.09 9.12 -8.64
C THR A 298 21.40 8.69 -9.30
N GLU A 299 22.19 7.90 -8.61
CA GLU A 299 23.42 7.32 -9.14
C GLU A 299 23.16 5.92 -9.67
N ILE A 300 23.64 5.65 -10.90
CA ILE A 300 23.55 4.33 -11.53
C ILE A 300 24.90 3.64 -11.41
N TYR A 301 24.89 2.43 -10.89
CA TYR A 301 26.07 1.59 -10.71
C TYR A 301 25.95 0.29 -11.51
N ALA A 302 27.08 -0.34 -11.76
CA ALA A 302 27.16 -1.70 -12.24
C ALA A 302 28.13 -2.52 -11.37
N VAL A 303 27.74 -3.74 -11.05
CA VAL A 303 28.59 -4.74 -10.40
C VAL A 303 28.62 -6.02 -11.26
N ALA A 304 29.75 -6.72 -11.29
CA ALA A 304 29.80 -8.02 -11.96
C ALA A 304 28.90 -9.03 -11.22
N ALA A 305 28.21 -9.89 -11.96
CA ALA A 305 27.36 -10.94 -11.38
C ALA A 305 28.14 -11.91 -10.46
N THR A 306 29.44 -12.02 -10.66
CA THR A 306 30.36 -12.78 -9.82
C THR A 306 30.86 -12.03 -8.59
N GLY A 307 30.45 -10.76 -8.42
CA GLY A 307 30.93 -9.84 -7.38
C GLY A 307 32.20 -9.12 -7.77
N GLY A 308 32.66 -8.24 -6.91
CA GLY A 308 33.81 -7.37 -7.10
C GLY A 308 33.45 -5.93 -6.81
N GLU A 309 34.29 -5.01 -7.23
CA GLU A 309 34.07 -3.56 -7.03
C GLU A 309 32.97 -3.04 -7.95
N SER A 310 32.05 -2.25 -7.39
CA SER A 310 31.00 -1.58 -8.14
C SER A 310 31.57 -0.39 -8.91
N THR A 311 31.17 -0.25 -10.15
CA THR A 311 31.55 0.88 -11.01
C THR A 311 30.38 1.82 -11.18
N LYS A 312 30.57 3.10 -10.82
CA LYS A 312 29.57 4.14 -11.13
C LYS A 312 29.53 4.42 -12.63
N ILE A 313 28.35 4.26 -13.22
CA ILE A 313 28.10 4.48 -14.65
C ILE A 313 27.68 5.93 -14.87
N ASN A 314 26.75 6.43 -14.05
CA ASN A 314 26.18 7.76 -14.23
C ASN A 314 25.70 8.36 -12.91
N THR A 315 25.58 9.69 -12.89
CA THR A 315 24.83 10.45 -11.89
C THR A 315 23.75 11.23 -12.65
N LEU A 316 22.50 10.95 -12.35
CA LEU A 316 21.35 11.67 -12.88
C LEU A 316 21.01 12.80 -11.92
N GLU A 317 20.97 14.04 -12.42
CA GLU A 317 20.51 15.22 -11.65
C GLU A 317 18.96 15.22 -11.59
N LEU A 318 18.38 14.06 -11.30
CA LEU A 318 16.95 13.74 -11.30
C LEU A 318 16.65 12.82 -10.12
N ASP A 319 15.40 12.84 -9.66
CA ASP A 319 14.83 11.75 -8.87
C ASP A 319 14.33 10.67 -9.83
N ALA A 320 15.14 9.62 -10.04
CA ALA A 320 14.85 8.56 -11.00
C ALA A 320 14.51 7.23 -10.30
N GLN A 321 13.52 6.52 -10.83
CA GLN A 321 13.02 5.24 -10.32
C GLN A 321 12.55 4.33 -11.48
N ASP A 322 12.27 3.07 -11.18
CA ASP A 322 11.65 2.12 -12.10
C ASP A 322 12.47 1.87 -13.38
N LEU A 323 13.75 1.50 -13.20
CA LEU A 323 14.69 1.28 -14.29
C LEU A 323 14.34 0.06 -15.15
N SER A 324 14.45 0.20 -16.46
CA SER A 324 14.20 -0.85 -17.45
C SER A 324 15.24 -0.85 -18.56
N LEU A 325 15.83 -2.02 -18.85
CA LEU A 325 16.88 -2.16 -19.86
C LEU A 325 16.28 -2.32 -21.27
N SER A 326 16.84 -1.61 -22.24
CA SER A 326 16.44 -1.73 -23.64
C SER A 326 16.73 -3.12 -24.23
N PRO A 327 16.00 -3.57 -25.27
CA PRO A 327 16.20 -4.88 -25.87
C PRO A 327 17.61 -5.12 -26.45
N ASP A 328 18.32 -4.08 -26.85
CA ASP A 328 19.71 -4.17 -27.31
C ASP A 328 20.74 -4.09 -26.17
N GLY A 329 20.28 -3.83 -24.93
CA GLY A 329 21.12 -3.77 -23.74
C GLY A 329 21.98 -2.52 -23.61
N LYS A 330 21.69 -1.45 -24.37
CA LYS A 330 22.54 -0.23 -24.40
C LYS A 330 21.96 0.96 -23.69
N GLN A 331 20.67 0.96 -23.37
CA GLN A 331 19.95 2.08 -22.75
C GLN A 331 19.15 1.62 -21.55
N LEU A 332 18.94 2.54 -20.61
CA LEU A 332 17.94 2.41 -19.55
C LEU A 332 16.83 3.42 -19.80
N ALA A 333 15.57 2.95 -19.69
CA ALA A 333 14.41 3.81 -19.51
C ALA A 333 14.04 3.85 -18.03
N PHE A 334 13.47 4.96 -17.58
CA PHE A 334 13.05 5.17 -16.20
C PHE A 334 12.03 6.30 -16.09
N LEU A 335 11.27 6.30 -15.00
CA LEU A 335 10.49 7.46 -14.59
C LEU A 335 11.39 8.41 -13.80
N GLY A 336 11.27 9.71 -14.05
CA GLY A 336 12.12 10.69 -13.38
C GLY A 336 11.47 12.06 -13.28
N ALA A 337 11.71 12.73 -12.17
CA ALA A 337 11.31 14.12 -11.94
C ALA A 337 12.52 15.03 -11.82
N VAL A 338 12.49 16.17 -12.51
CA VAL A 338 13.53 17.18 -12.36
C VAL A 338 13.48 17.78 -10.96
N THR A 339 14.66 18.01 -10.36
CA THR A 339 14.77 18.55 -9.00
C THR A 339 14.93 20.07 -8.97
N GLN A 340 15.11 20.68 -10.15
CA GLN A 340 15.21 22.13 -10.33
C GLN A 340 14.26 22.60 -11.44
N PRO A 341 13.57 23.77 -11.27
CA PRO A 341 13.48 24.55 -10.01
C PRO A 341 12.76 23.74 -8.91
N VAL A 342 13.00 24.08 -7.64
CA VAL A 342 12.28 23.45 -6.52
C VAL A 342 10.81 23.83 -6.59
N ASN A 343 9.96 22.84 -6.77
CA ASN A 343 8.51 22.95 -6.86
C ASN A 343 7.83 22.23 -5.69
N SER A 344 6.58 22.56 -5.41
CA SER A 344 5.75 21.73 -4.53
C SER A 344 5.35 20.42 -5.22
N TYR A 345 5.22 20.47 -6.54
CA TYR A 345 4.94 19.35 -7.41
C TYR A 345 5.77 19.43 -8.66
N THR A 346 6.46 18.36 -9.01
CA THR A 346 7.10 18.17 -10.31
C THR A 346 6.56 16.90 -10.93
N GLN A 347 5.95 17.03 -12.09
CA GLN A 347 5.39 15.92 -12.84
C GLN A 347 6.49 14.94 -13.24
N PRO A 348 6.33 13.63 -12.97
CA PRO A 348 7.25 12.61 -13.49
C PRO A 348 7.15 12.50 -15.01
N ASP A 349 8.30 12.35 -15.64
CA ASP A 349 8.45 12.10 -17.07
C ASP A 349 9.09 10.73 -17.35
N LEU A 350 8.98 10.29 -18.60
CA LEU A 350 9.66 9.11 -19.10
C LEU A 350 11.01 9.53 -19.72
N TRP A 351 12.08 8.97 -19.19
CA TRP A 351 13.45 9.29 -19.56
C TRP A 351 14.18 8.09 -20.14
N ILE A 352 15.20 8.37 -20.97
CA ILE A 352 16.12 7.37 -21.51
C ILE A 352 17.56 7.88 -21.32
N VAL A 353 18.46 6.98 -20.92
CA VAL A 353 19.89 7.26 -20.81
C VAL A 353 20.71 6.11 -21.41
N ASP A 354 21.77 6.44 -22.17
CA ASP A 354 22.72 5.44 -22.65
C ASP A 354 23.56 4.87 -21.49
N LEU A 355 23.84 3.57 -21.52
CA LEU A 355 24.73 2.88 -20.57
C LEU A 355 26.20 3.18 -20.89
N ALA A 356 26.55 4.44 -20.94
CA ALA A 356 27.90 4.94 -21.16
C ALA A 356 28.25 5.95 -20.05
N PRO A 357 29.53 6.06 -19.66
CA PRO A 357 29.95 6.99 -18.63
C PRO A 357 29.55 8.44 -18.97
N ASN A 358 28.89 9.10 -18.00
CA ASN A 358 28.44 10.49 -18.11
C ASN A 358 27.49 10.78 -19.30
N ALA A 359 26.78 9.78 -19.81
CA ALA A 359 25.74 9.98 -20.81
C ALA A 359 24.65 10.89 -20.28
N LYS A 360 24.17 11.82 -21.10
CA LYS A 360 23.10 12.73 -20.69
C LYS A 360 21.74 12.04 -20.87
N PRO A 361 20.89 12.05 -19.84
CA PRO A 361 19.53 11.54 -19.98
C PRO A 361 18.73 12.43 -20.95
N ARG A 362 17.84 11.81 -21.72
CA ARG A 362 16.91 12.47 -22.63
C ARG A 362 15.49 12.32 -22.08
N ASN A 363 14.80 13.44 -21.87
CA ASN A 363 13.38 13.45 -21.57
C ASN A 363 12.59 13.05 -22.83
N LEU A 364 11.86 11.98 -22.76
CA LEU A 364 11.05 11.48 -23.86
C LEU A 364 9.69 12.20 -23.94
N THR A 365 9.16 12.58 -22.80
CA THR A 365 7.79 13.11 -22.63
C THR A 365 7.72 14.57 -22.22
N GLU A 366 8.80 15.35 -22.41
CA GLU A 366 8.89 16.78 -22.05
C GLU A 366 7.67 17.63 -22.50
N LYS A 367 7.03 17.24 -23.60
CA LYS A 367 5.86 17.93 -24.16
C LYS A 367 4.53 17.28 -23.80
N PHE A 368 4.55 16.20 -23.04
CA PHE A 368 3.38 15.43 -22.65
C PHE A 368 2.94 15.83 -21.25
N ASP A 369 2.07 16.84 -21.16
CA ASP A 369 1.62 17.41 -19.87
C ASP A 369 0.58 16.51 -19.18
N SER A 370 1.03 15.32 -18.73
CA SER A 370 0.24 14.35 -17.96
C SER A 370 1.16 13.49 -17.08
N ASP A 371 0.68 13.08 -15.93
CA ASP A 371 1.46 12.41 -14.90
C ASP A 371 1.81 10.97 -15.27
N LEU A 372 3.07 10.69 -15.62
CA LEU A 372 3.59 9.36 -15.94
C LEU A 372 3.77 8.51 -14.67
N GLY A 373 3.50 7.21 -14.78
CA GLY A 373 3.64 6.25 -13.67
C GLY A 373 2.64 6.43 -12.54
N ALA A 374 1.83 7.48 -12.60
CA ALA A 374 0.84 7.85 -11.59
C ALA A 374 -0.57 7.93 -12.20
N GLY A 375 -1.58 7.91 -11.35
CA GLY A 375 -2.97 8.01 -11.75
C GLY A 375 -3.87 8.35 -10.57
N VAL A 376 -5.08 7.82 -10.61
CA VAL A 376 -6.00 7.97 -9.48
C VAL A 376 -5.60 7.08 -8.33
N PHE A 377 -5.82 7.57 -7.12
CA PHE A 377 -5.44 6.92 -5.87
C PHE A 377 -6.68 6.61 -5.03
N GLY A 378 -6.70 5.44 -4.38
CA GLY A 378 -7.82 5.00 -3.55
C GLY A 378 -7.43 3.97 -2.48
N ASP A 379 -8.37 3.72 -1.57
CA ASP A 379 -8.15 2.88 -0.38
C ASP A 379 -8.26 1.36 -0.65
N ASN A 380 -8.52 0.94 -1.91
CA ASN A 380 -8.74 -0.49 -2.24
C ASN A 380 -7.66 -1.08 -3.17
N ALA A 381 -6.42 -0.60 -3.06
CA ALA A 381 -5.24 -1.29 -3.59
C ALA A 381 -5.01 -2.63 -2.85
N PRO A 382 -4.36 -3.62 -3.49
CA PRO A 382 -4.10 -4.93 -2.87
C PRO A 382 -3.18 -4.78 -1.64
N PRO A 383 -3.65 -5.03 -0.41
CA PRO A 383 -2.81 -4.94 0.77
C PRO A 383 -1.62 -5.92 0.69
N ARG A 384 -0.39 -5.43 0.93
CA ARG A 384 0.85 -6.25 0.94
C ARG A 384 1.21 -6.98 -0.36
N ALA A 385 0.54 -6.67 -1.47
CA ALA A 385 0.74 -7.33 -2.76
C ALA A 385 0.86 -6.35 -3.92
N ASP A 386 1.24 -5.12 -3.64
CA ASP A 386 1.38 -4.08 -4.63
C ASP A 386 2.78 -4.12 -5.25
N GLY A 387 2.96 -4.91 -6.33
CA GLY A 387 4.19 -4.92 -7.13
C GLY A 387 4.34 -3.62 -7.93
N GLY A 388 5.54 -3.02 -7.99
CA GLY A 388 5.82 -1.82 -8.79
C GLY A 388 5.61 -2.03 -10.30
N ASN A 389 5.40 -0.97 -11.06
CA ASN A 389 5.54 -0.96 -12.52
C ASN A 389 6.96 -0.54 -12.89
N VAL A 390 7.36 -0.84 -14.11
CA VAL A 390 8.54 -0.28 -14.76
C VAL A 390 8.17 0.00 -16.22
N PRO A 391 8.74 1.01 -16.88
CA PRO A 391 8.53 1.22 -18.31
C PRO A 391 8.92 -0.03 -19.11
N ILE A 392 8.05 -0.52 -19.98
CA ILE A 392 8.31 -1.75 -20.74
C ILE A 392 8.64 -1.43 -22.18
N TRP A 393 9.84 -1.78 -22.62
CA TRP A 393 10.28 -1.65 -24.01
C TRP A 393 9.53 -2.60 -24.95
N SER A 394 9.17 -2.12 -26.15
CA SER A 394 8.84 -3.01 -27.26
C SER A 394 10.06 -3.80 -27.70
N GLN A 395 9.84 -4.98 -28.31
CA GLN A 395 10.95 -5.87 -28.73
C GLN A 395 11.91 -5.24 -29.76
N ASP A 396 11.40 -4.32 -30.57
CA ASP A 396 12.20 -3.56 -31.56
C ASP A 396 12.84 -2.28 -30.98
N GLY A 397 12.61 -2.00 -29.70
CA GLY A 397 13.14 -0.84 -28.99
C GLY A 397 12.56 0.52 -29.44
N LYS A 398 11.47 0.53 -30.21
CA LYS A 398 10.91 1.77 -30.76
C LYS A 398 9.81 2.38 -29.91
N SER A 399 9.28 1.66 -28.97
CA SER A 399 8.27 2.19 -28.05
C SER A 399 8.48 1.71 -26.61
N LEU A 400 7.91 2.45 -25.69
CA LEU A 400 7.81 2.14 -24.26
C LEU A 400 6.35 2.11 -23.86
N ILE A 401 5.95 1.13 -23.05
CA ILE A 401 4.61 1.05 -22.48
C ILE A 401 4.69 1.55 -21.04
N GLU A 402 3.80 2.49 -20.70
CA GLU A 402 3.67 3.05 -19.36
C GLU A 402 2.23 3.52 -19.11
N ILE A 403 1.86 3.67 -17.84
CA ILE A 403 0.60 4.30 -17.44
C ILE A 403 0.77 5.80 -17.26
N TYR A 404 -0.32 6.54 -17.47
CA TYR A 404 -0.37 7.95 -17.12
C TYR A 404 -1.74 8.34 -16.57
N GLY A 405 -1.75 9.38 -15.74
CA GLY A 405 -2.96 9.95 -15.15
C GLY A 405 -3.53 11.07 -15.99
N LYS A 406 -4.85 11.06 -16.25
CA LYS A 406 -5.53 12.14 -16.94
C LYS A 406 -6.97 12.28 -16.49
N GLU A 407 -7.31 13.45 -15.94
CA GLU A 407 -8.69 13.83 -15.58
C GLU A 407 -9.44 12.71 -14.84
N GLY A 408 -8.84 12.20 -13.73
CA GLY A 408 -9.43 11.17 -12.89
C GLY A 408 -9.47 9.76 -13.50
N ARG A 409 -8.60 9.48 -14.45
CA ARG A 409 -8.41 8.17 -15.09
C ARG A 409 -6.94 7.77 -15.04
N THR A 410 -6.65 6.48 -15.04
CA THR A 410 -5.32 5.96 -15.32
C THR A 410 -5.36 5.15 -16.60
N ILE A 411 -4.55 5.54 -17.56
CA ILE A 411 -4.54 5.04 -18.93
C ILE A 411 -3.23 4.32 -19.18
N LEU A 412 -3.26 3.15 -19.81
CA LEU A 412 -2.08 2.47 -20.34
C LEU A 412 -1.83 2.96 -21.76
N ALA A 413 -0.60 3.38 -22.05
CA ALA A 413 -0.24 3.94 -23.35
C ALA A 413 1.12 3.39 -23.83
N SER A 414 1.30 3.45 -25.15
CA SER A 414 2.57 3.22 -25.83
C SER A 414 3.17 4.56 -26.25
N PHE A 415 4.42 4.82 -25.87
CA PHE A 415 5.18 6.05 -26.17
C PHE A 415 6.22 5.75 -27.24
N ASP A 416 6.19 6.44 -28.35
CA ASP A 416 7.20 6.33 -29.43
C ASP A 416 8.54 6.89 -28.96
N VAL A 417 9.60 6.10 -29.00
CA VAL A 417 10.93 6.46 -28.45
C VAL A 417 11.60 7.61 -29.23
N ALA A 418 11.27 7.78 -30.50
CA ALA A 418 11.87 8.85 -31.32
C ALA A 418 11.18 10.20 -31.09
N THR A 419 9.86 10.20 -30.91
CA THR A 419 9.03 11.43 -30.91
C THR A 419 8.44 11.77 -29.53
N GLY A 420 8.31 10.80 -28.63
CA GLY A 420 7.61 10.93 -27.35
C GLY A 420 6.08 10.92 -27.46
N ASN A 421 5.55 10.70 -28.67
CA ASN A 421 4.09 10.67 -28.85
C ASN A 421 3.46 9.46 -28.17
N ALA A 422 2.37 9.68 -27.45
CA ALA A 422 1.58 8.65 -26.80
C ALA A 422 0.49 8.11 -27.72
N THR A 423 0.25 6.82 -27.65
CA THR A 423 -0.93 6.13 -28.21
C THR A 423 -1.61 5.35 -27.09
N ASP A 424 -2.84 5.71 -26.77
CA ASP A 424 -3.62 5.06 -25.73
C ASP A 424 -3.95 3.61 -26.12
N LEU A 425 -3.65 2.67 -25.23
CA LEU A 425 -3.95 1.25 -25.35
C LEU A 425 -5.24 0.88 -24.61
N THR A 426 -5.62 1.67 -23.60
CA THR A 426 -6.84 1.46 -22.82
C THR A 426 -7.69 2.72 -22.81
N HIS A 427 -9.01 2.55 -22.73
CA HIS A 427 -9.99 3.64 -22.81
C HIS A 427 -11.10 3.46 -21.76
N GLY A 428 -11.84 4.55 -21.51
CA GLY A 428 -13.04 4.53 -20.66
C GLY A 428 -12.78 5.01 -19.22
N ASN A 429 -13.83 4.91 -18.42
CA ASN A 429 -13.85 5.37 -17.03
C ASN A 429 -13.28 4.29 -16.10
N GLN A 430 -11.97 4.24 -16.00
CA GLN A 430 -11.25 3.21 -15.27
C GLN A 430 -9.89 3.70 -14.76
N ALA A 431 -9.33 2.93 -13.84
CA ALA A 431 -7.95 3.06 -13.39
C ALA A 431 -7.19 1.78 -13.72
N VAL A 432 -6.21 1.87 -14.62
CA VAL A 432 -5.23 0.81 -14.85
C VAL A 432 -4.23 0.83 -13.70
N GLY A 433 -3.96 -0.33 -13.11
CA GLY A 433 -2.98 -0.48 -12.03
C GLY A 433 -1.66 -1.07 -12.52
N ARG A 434 -1.43 -2.36 -12.27
CA ARG A 434 -0.19 -3.06 -12.65
C ARG A 434 -0.30 -3.65 -14.04
N PHE A 435 0.80 -3.61 -14.79
CA PHE A 435 0.85 -4.17 -16.16
C PHE A 435 2.16 -4.91 -16.42
N ARG A 436 2.10 -5.91 -17.28
CA ARG A 436 3.26 -6.71 -17.76
C ARG A 436 3.02 -7.11 -19.19
N THR A 437 4.10 -7.39 -19.94
CA THR A 437 4.04 -7.95 -21.30
C THR A 437 4.59 -9.36 -21.36
N SER A 438 4.11 -10.15 -22.33
CA SER A 438 4.74 -11.42 -22.68
C SER A 438 6.17 -11.20 -23.21
N ALA A 439 7.02 -12.23 -23.13
CA ALA A 439 8.41 -12.12 -23.58
C ALA A 439 8.55 -11.77 -25.07
N ASP A 440 7.59 -12.17 -25.90
CA ASP A 440 7.52 -11.81 -27.32
C ASP A 440 6.88 -10.41 -27.57
N GLY A 441 6.44 -9.75 -26.50
CA GLY A 441 5.79 -8.42 -26.55
C GLY A 441 4.40 -8.42 -27.19
N SER A 442 3.80 -9.57 -27.47
CA SER A 442 2.52 -9.67 -28.19
C SER A 442 1.28 -9.41 -27.31
N THR A 443 1.39 -9.70 -26.02
CA THR A 443 0.28 -9.63 -25.07
C THR A 443 0.64 -8.79 -23.87
N ILE A 444 -0.26 -7.90 -23.48
CA ILE A 444 -0.20 -7.12 -22.25
C ILE A 444 -1.22 -7.68 -21.26
N VAL A 445 -0.82 -7.92 -20.01
CA VAL A 445 -1.73 -8.21 -18.91
C VAL A 445 -1.70 -7.05 -17.94
N TYR A 446 -2.86 -6.66 -17.42
CA TYR A 446 -2.96 -5.50 -16.54
C TYR A 446 -4.15 -5.61 -15.59
N THR A 447 -4.09 -4.88 -14.49
CA THR A 447 -5.21 -4.78 -13.53
C THR A 447 -6.07 -3.55 -13.84
N VAL A 448 -7.38 -3.68 -13.64
CA VAL A 448 -8.35 -2.59 -13.86
C VAL A 448 -9.29 -2.50 -12.68
N SER A 449 -9.43 -1.29 -12.13
CA SER A 449 -10.48 -0.89 -11.20
C SER A 449 -11.44 0.09 -11.87
N THR A 450 -12.71 0.06 -11.46
CA THR A 450 -13.73 1.07 -11.84
C THR A 450 -14.49 1.49 -10.57
N ALA A 451 -15.39 2.45 -10.67
CA ALA A 451 -16.20 2.86 -9.51
C ALA A 451 -17.02 1.72 -8.87
N THR A 452 -17.28 0.64 -9.61
CA THR A 452 -18.07 -0.52 -9.16
C THR A 452 -17.32 -1.85 -9.24
N ARG A 453 -15.98 -1.81 -9.39
CA ARG A 453 -15.11 -2.99 -9.44
C ARG A 453 -13.81 -2.74 -8.70
N ILE A 454 -13.49 -3.61 -7.73
CA ILE A 454 -12.12 -3.77 -7.22
C ILE A 454 -11.28 -4.41 -8.33
N SER A 455 -10.00 -4.10 -8.40
CA SER A 455 -9.10 -4.54 -9.48
C SER A 455 -9.21 -6.02 -9.82
N ASP A 456 -9.46 -6.28 -11.12
CA ASP A 456 -9.37 -7.59 -11.75
C ASP A 456 -8.34 -7.58 -12.87
N LEU A 457 -7.89 -8.78 -13.30
CA LEU A 457 -6.94 -8.96 -14.40
C LEU A 457 -7.62 -8.94 -15.76
N PHE A 458 -6.96 -8.26 -16.69
CA PHE A 458 -7.31 -8.22 -18.10
C PHE A 458 -6.10 -8.55 -18.98
N ALA A 459 -6.35 -9.06 -20.17
CA ALA A 459 -5.35 -9.21 -21.22
C ALA A 459 -5.74 -8.39 -22.44
N LEU A 460 -4.73 -7.83 -23.11
CA LEU A 460 -4.88 -6.98 -24.28
C LEU A 460 -3.77 -7.34 -25.30
N PRO A 461 -4.05 -7.47 -26.61
CA PRO A 461 -3.00 -7.53 -27.61
C PRO A 461 -2.17 -6.22 -27.60
N ALA A 462 -0.84 -6.34 -27.67
CA ALA A 462 0.05 -5.17 -27.57
C ALA A 462 -0.11 -4.16 -28.72
N ASN A 463 -0.69 -4.57 -29.84
CA ASN A 463 -1.02 -3.70 -30.98
C ASN A 463 -2.42 -3.07 -30.86
N GLY A 464 -3.07 -3.18 -29.71
CA GLY A 464 -4.43 -2.72 -29.44
C GLY A 464 -5.50 -3.78 -29.80
N GLY A 465 -6.72 -3.56 -29.36
CA GLY A 465 -7.85 -4.46 -29.57
C GLY A 465 -8.79 -4.46 -28.36
N GLU A 466 -9.74 -5.40 -28.35
CA GLU A 466 -10.68 -5.53 -27.24
C GLU A 466 -10.04 -6.21 -26.03
N PRO A 467 -10.10 -5.61 -24.86
CA PRO A 467 -9.61 -6.21 -23.62
C PRO A 467 -10.40 -7.45 -23.25
N LYS A 468 -9.71 -8.49 -22.80
CA LYS A 468 -10.31 -9.71 -22.26
C LYS A 468 -10.16 -9.77 -20.75
N GLN A 469 -11.25 -9.88 -20.03
CA GLN A 469 -11.24 -10.10 -18.59
C GLN A 469 -10.76 -11.53 -18.27
N LEU A 470 -9.80 -11.67 -17.37
CA LEU A 470 -9.21 -12.95 -16.96
C LEU A 470 -9.69 -13.40 -15.58
N THR A 471 -10.03 -12.45 -14.69
CA THR A 471 -10.53 -12.76 -13.34
C THR A 471 -11.84 -12.01 -13.07
N ASN A 472 -12.64 -12.54 -12.16
CA ASN A 472 -13.92 -12.00 -11.72
C ASN A 472 -14.05 -12.13 -10.19
N SER A 473 -12.98 -11.74 -9.49
CA SER A 473 -12.71 -12.09 -8.09
C SER A 473 -13.82 -11.67 -7.12
N ASN A 474 -14.50 -10.54 -7.39
CA ASN A 474 -15.56 -10.00 -6.54
C ASN A 474 -16.96 -10.05 -7.16
N ASP A 475 -17.15 -10.59 -8.37
CA ASP A 475 -18.42 -10.54 -9.09
C ASP A 475 -19.54 -11.25 -8.32
N LYS A 476 -19.24 -12.35 -7.64
CA LYS A 476 -20.22 -13.09 -6.80
C LYS A 476 -20.78 -12.22 -5.68
N LEU A 477 -19.94 -11.44 -5.00
CA LEU A 477 -20.35 -10.50 -3.95
C LEU A 477 -21.07 -9.31 -4.57
N PHE A 478 -20.45 -8.65 -5.54
CA PHE A 478 -20.91 -7.39 -6.10
C PHE A 478 -22.22 -7.51 -6.88
N SER A 479 -22.49 -8.69 -7.48
CA SER A 479 -23.78 -8.98 -8.10
C SER A 479 -24.97 -8.92 -7.12
N GLN A 480 -24.71 -9.07 -5.82
CA GLN A 480 -25.72 -9.01 -4.76
C GLN A 480 -25.85 -7.61 -4.14
N LEU A 481 -24.98 -6.66 -4.53
CA LEU A 481 -24.92 -5.32 -3.93
C LEU A 481 -25.53 -4.26 -4.86
N ASN A 482 -26.20 -3.28 -4.24
CA ASN A 482 -26.66 -2.04 -4.89
C ASN A 482 -25.49 -1.04 -4.93
N LEU A 483 -24.49 -1.30 -5.79
CA LEU A 483 -23.44 -0.33 -6.06
C LEU A 483 -23.96 0.75 -7.03
N THR A 484 -23.47 1.97 -6.89
CA THR A 484 -23.86 3.10 -7.75
C THR A 484 -22.64 3.67 -8.48
N GLU A 485 -22.85 4.03 -9.74
CA GLU A 485 -21.85 4.76 -10.53
C GLU A 485 -21.87 6.25 -10.14
N PRO A 486 -20.72 6.90 -10.03
CA PRO A 486 -20.67 8.33 -9.77
C PRO A 486 -21.00 9.15 -11.00
N GLU A 487 -21.63 10.29 -10.80
CA GLU A 487 -21.82 11.33 -11.82
C GLU A 487 -20.57 12.21 -11.86
N GLU A 488 -19.84 12.23 -12.98
CA GLU A 488 -18.77 13.22 -13.21
C GLU A 488 -19.38 14.60 -13.47
N ILE A 489 -18.87 15.60 -12.77
CA ILE A 489 -19.26 16.99 -12.92
C ILE A 489 -18.04 17.90 -13.08
N SER A 490 -18.26 19.07 -13.66
CA SER A 490 -17.29 20.16 -13.66
C SER A 490 -17.97 21.45 -13.27
N TYR A 491 -17.28 22.26 -12.52
CA TYR A 491 -17.73 23.60 -12.13
C TYR A 491 -16.59 24.60 -12.18
N GLN A 492 -16.91 25.88 -12.19
CA GLN A 492 -15.94 26.95 -12.15
C GLN A 492 -15.71 27.40 -10.72
N SER A 493 -14.45 27.56 -10.35
CA SER A 493 -14.05 28.18 -9.10
C SER A 493 -14.16 29.71 -9.17
N PHE A 494 -13.85 30.38 -8.09
CA PHE A 494 -13.96 31.83 -7.90
C PHE A 494 -13.19 32.65 -8.94
N ASP A 495 -12.11 32.10 -9.50
CA ASP A 495 -11.22 32.72 -10.50
C ASP A 495 -11.45 32.19 -11.93
N GLY A 496 -12.51 31.40 -12.14
CA GLY A 496 -12.84 30.79 -13.43
C GLY A 496 -12.08 29.49 -13.74
N LYS A 497 -11.21 29.00 -12.81
CA LYS A 497 -10.54 27.70 -12.96
C LYS A 497 -11.58 26.58 -12.96
N LYS A 498 -11.52 25.69 -13.96
CA LYS A 498 -12.38 24.52 -14.06
C LYS A 498 -11.93 23.45 -13.06
N ILE A 499 -12.82 23.01 -12.21
CA ILE A 499 -12.61 21.95 -11.23
C ILE A 499 -13.48 20.74 -11.62
N GLN A 500 -12.87 19.55 -11.69
CA GLN A 500 -13.55 18.28 -11.91
C GLN A 500 -13.88 17.64 -10.57
N ALA A 501 -15.03 16.99 -10.49
CA ALA A 501 -15.48 16.29 -9.31
C ALA A 501 -16.42 15.13 -9.68
N TRP A 502 -16.67 14.26 -8.72
CA TRP A 502 -17.66 13.19 -8.84
C TRP A 502 -18.68 13.30 -7.71
N VAL A 503 -19.90 12.87 -8.04
CA VAL A 503 -21.03 12.84 -7.12
C VAL A 503 -21.53 11.41 -7.00
N GLN A 504 -21.24 10.77 -5.87
CA GLN A 504 -21.81 9.45 -5.54
C GLN A 504 -23.18 9.65 -4.92
N LYS A 505 -24.22 9.11 -5.57
CA LYS A 505 -25.61 9.23 -5.14
C LYS A 505 -26.07 7.96 -4.45
N PRO A 506 -27.03 8.05 -3.50
CA PRO A 506 -27.64 6.88 -2.89
C PRO A 506 -28.27 5.94 -3.92
N PRO A 507 -28.31 4.61 -3.66
CA PRO A 507 -29.19 3.71 -4.39
C PRO A 507 -30.64 4.24 -4.34
N ASN A 508 -31.34 4.18 -5.46
CA ASN A 508 -32.72 4.71 -5.60
C ASN A 508 -32.82 6.24 -5.35
N PHE A 509 -31.80 6.99 -5.75
CA PHE A 509 -31.79 8.45 -5.69
C PHE A 509 -33.03 9.05 -6.38
N ASP A 510 -33.67 10.01 -5.70
CA ASP A 510 -34.84 10.74 -6.18
C ASP A 510 -34.57 12.24 -6.09
N ALA A 511 -34.44 12.92 -7.22
CA ALA A 511 -34.11 14.35 -7.29
C ALA A 511 -35.17 15.27 -6.63
N ALA A 512 -36.40 14.77 -6.38
CA ALA A 512 -37.45 15.51 -5.67
C ALA A 512 -37.21 15.53 -4.13
N LYS A 513 -36.33 14.69 -3.61
CA LYS A 513 -36.01 14.63 -2.18
C LYS A 513 -34.79 15.49 -1.84
N LYS A 514 -34.64 15.77 -0.56
CA LYS A 514 -33.46 16.44 -0.01
C LYS A 514 -32.56 15.43 0.70
N TYR A 515 -31.25 15.52 0.41
CA TYR A 515 -30.24 14.62 0.96
C TYR A 515 -29.19 15.39 1.77
N PRO A 516 -28.63 14.81 2.81
CA PRO A 516 -27.40 15.32 3.41
C PRO A 516 -26.24 15.14 2.43
N LEU A 517 -25.33 16.12 2.41
CA LEU A 517 -24.13 16.13 1.61
C LEU A 517 -22.91 15.83 2.48
N ILE A 518 -22.02 14.95 2.05
CA ILE A 518 -20.67 14.82 2.59
C ILE A 518 -19.69 15.30 1.51
N LEU A 519 -18.91 16.33 1.82
CA LEU A 519 -17.72 16.70 1.07
C LEU A 519 -16.57 15.81 1.54
N ASN A 520 -16.04 14.96 0.66
CA ASN A 520 -14.86 14.12 0.91
C ASN A 520 -13.66 14.69 0.17
N ILE A 521 -12.57 14.95 0.89
CA ILE A 521 -11.38 15.63 0.38
C ILE A 521 -10.21 14.64 0.37
N HIS A 522 -9.58 14.43 -0.79
CA HIS A 522 -8.42 13.54 -0.90
C HIS A 522 -7.20 14.08 -0.15
N GLY A 523 -6.29 13.17 0.18
CA GLY A 523 -4.98 13.49 0.75
C GLY A 523 -3.99 14.00 -0.31
N GLY A 524 -2.76 14.07 0.03
CA GLY A 524 -1.69 14.66 -0.77
C GLY A 524 -1.25 15.99 -0.18
N PRO A 525 -1.33 17.11 -0.90
CA PRO A 525 -2.32 17.55 -1.90
C PRO A 525 -2.16 16.98 -3.32
N HIS A 526 -0.95 16.55 -3.69
CA HIS A 526 -0.65 16.01 -5.00
C HIS A 526 -1.11 14.55 -5.12
N ALA A 527 -2.41 14.38 -5.31
CA ALA A 527 -3.13 13.13 -5.56
C ALA A 527 -4.38 13.44 -6.38
N ALA A 528 -5.12 12.46 -6.83
CA ALA A 528 -6.39 12.66 -7.52
C ALA A 528 -7.40 11.56 -7.19
N TYR A 529 -8.65 11.95 -6.99
CA TYR A 529 -9.80 11.08 -7.10
C TYR A 529 -10.14 10.80 -8.56
N GLY A 530 -10.92 9.73 -8.80
CA GLY A 530 -11.37 9.39 -10.15
C GLY A 530 -12.18 8.11 -10.20
N TYR A 531 -12.07 7.41 -11.32
CA TYR A 531 -12.81 6.19 -11.58
C TYR A 531 -12.13 4.96 -11.01
N ILE A 532 -12.15 4.84 -9.68
CA ILE A 532 -11.66 3.70 -8.91
C ILE A 532 -12.71 3.28 -7.89
N PHE A 533 -12.71 2.03 -7.45
CA PHE A 533 -13.61 1.57 -6.41
C PHE A 533 -13.25 2.16 -5.06
N GLU A 534 -14.21 2.87 -4.45
CA GLU A 534 -14.07 3.41 -3.11
C GLU A 534 -15.17 2.89 -2.18
N HIS A 535 -14.78 2.01 -1.26
CA HIS A 535 -15.71 1.41 -0.30
C HIS A 535 -16.37 2.46 0.59
N GLU A 536 -15.61 3.46 1.02
CA GLU A 536 -16.10 4.56 1.84
C GLU A 536 -17.24 5.33 1.14
N PHE A 537 -17.08 5.66 -0.15
CA PHE A 537 -18.11 6.40 -0.89
C PHE A 537 -19.35 5.55 -1.17
N GLN A 538 -19.17 4.30 -1.57
CA GLN A 538 -20.26 3.36 -1.76
C GLN A 538 -21.05 3.15 -0.47
N TRP A 539 -20.36 3.02 0.67
CA TRP A 539 -20.97 2.87 1.99
C TRP A 539 -21.73 4.13 2.43
N MET A 540 -21.13 5.31 2.30
CA MET A 540 -21.82 6.58 2.58
C MET A 540 -23.08 6.74 1.72
N ALA A 541 -22.98 6.44 0.42
CA ALA A 541 -24.14 6.49 -0.48
C ALA A 541 -25.21 5.48 -0.09
N ALA A 542 -24.85 4.26 0.27
CA ALA A 542 -25.75 3.22 0.76
C ALA A 542 -26.50 3.63 2.04
N LYS A 543 -25.89 4.51 2.86
CA LYS A 543 -26.51 5.11 4.07
C LYS A 543 -27.39 6.31 3.79
N GLY A 544 -27.50 6.73 2.53
CA GLY A 544 -28.39 7.80 2.11
C GLY A 544 -27.73 9.18 2.00
N TYR A 545 -26.42 9.27 2.04
CA TYR A 545 -25.67 10.50 1.80
C TYR A 545 -25.41 10.71 0.31
N VAL A 546 -25.41 11.93 -0.16
CA VAL A 546 -24.76 12.33 -1.41
C VAL A 546 -23.32 12.65 -1.05
N VAL A 547 -22.36 12.06 -1.76
CA VAL A 547 -20.92 12.29 -1.52
C VAL A 547 -20.34 13.06 -2.69
N LEU A 548 -19.76 14.23 -2.41
CA LEU A 548 -19.00 15.03 -3.37
C LEU A 548 -17.51 14.82 -3.13
N TYR A 549 -16.75 14.43 -4.14
CA TYR A 549 -15.32 14.27 -4.08
C TYR A 549 -14.63 14.95 -5.26
N PRO A 550 -14.19 16.21 -5.06
CA PRO A 550 -13.54 17.03 -6.08
C PRO A 550 -12.04 16.82 -6.13
N ASN A 551 -11.44 17.21 -7.28
CA ASN A 551 -10.01 17.41 -7.44
C ASN A 551 -9.74 18.93 -7.47
N PRO A 552 -9.48 19.58 -6.30
CA PRO A 552 -9.17 21.00 -6.27
C PRO A 552 -7.79 21.27 -6.90
N ARG A 553 -7.44 22.54 -7.10
CA ARG A 553 -6.08 22.93 -7.50
C ARG A 553 -5.03 22.29 -6.58
N GLY A 554 -3.91 21.86 -7.15
CA GLY A 554 -2.90 21.05 -6.48
C GLY A 554 -3.04 19.56 -6.73
N SER A 555 -4.20 19.08 -7.25
CA SER A 555 -4.38 17.68 -7.63
C SER A 555 -3.52 17.29 -8.82
N THR A 556 -3.12 16.00 -8.88
CA THR A 556 -2.45 15.38 -10.03
C THR A 556 -3.47 15.04 -11.13
N THR A 557 -3.01 14.54 -12.27
CA THR A 557 -3.79 14.17 -13.48
C THR A 557 -4.32 15.34 -14.30
N TYR A 558 -3.88 16.56 -14.03
CA TYR A 558 -4.26 17.79 -14.72
C TYR A 558 -3.07 18.60 -15.25
N GLY A 559 -1.88 18.01 -15.28
CA GLY A 559 -0.64 18.63 -15.74
C GLY A 559 0.13 19.41 -14.66
N GLN A 560 1.34 19.81 -15.03
CA GLN A 560 2.33 20.43 -14.14
C GLN A 560 1.80 21.70 -13.46
N ASP A 561 1.21 22.60 -14.24
CA ASP A 561 0.76 23.90 -13.72
C ASP A 561 -0.39 23.79 -12.73
N PHE A 562 -1.31 22.83 -12.95
CA PHE A 562 -2.43 22.61 -12.04
C PHE A 562 -1.96 22.01 -10.71
N GLY A 563 -1.00 21.09 -10.75
CA GLY A 563 -0.39 20.49 -9.57
C GLY A 563 0.39 21.52 -8.75
N ASN A 564 1.29 22.30 -9.41
CA ASN A 564 2.21 23.19 -8.71
C ASN A 564 1.62 24.55 -8.30
N VAL A 565 0.40 24.91 -8.75
CA VAL A 565 -0.19 26.24 -8.47
C VAL A 565 -0.38 26.55 -6.99
N ILE A 566 -0.36 25.53 -6.13
CA ILE A 566 -0.49 25.69 -4.67
C ILE A 566 0.84 25.94 -3.96
N GLN A 567 1.97 25.94 -4.66
CA GLN A 567 3.26 26.21 -4.04
C GLN A 567 3.23 27.51 -3.23
N TYR A 568 3.68 27.45 -1.98
CA TYR A 568 3.63 28.54 -0.99
C TYR A 568 2.21 29.04 -0.59
N HIS A 569 1.14 28.35 -1.02
CA HIS A 569 -0.24 28.78 -0.82
C HIS A 569 -1.18 27.63 -0.36
N TYR A 570 -0.64 26.59 0.28
CA TYR A 570 -1.40 25.45 0.75
C TYR A 570 -1.43 25.37 2.31
N PRO A 571 -2.64 25.30 2.95
CA PRO A 571 -3.97 25.48 2.39
C PRO A 571 -4.22 26.94 1.97
N GLY A 572 -5.09 27.14 0.97
CA GLY A 572 -5.37 28.48 0.43
C GLY A 572 -6.59 28.51 -0.49
N ASP A 573 -6.36 28.76 -1.77
CA ASP A 573 -7.42 28.88 -2.80
C ASP A 573 -8.09 27.52 -3.13
N ASP A 574 -7.46 26.39 -2.82
CA ASP A 574 -8.03 25.05 -2.81
C ASP A 574 -9.32 24.97 -1.96
N PHE A 575 -9.35 25.66 -0.82
CA PHE A 575 -10.58 25.81 -0.02
C PHE A 575 -11.73 26.44 -0.83
N LYS A 576 -11.44 27.44 -1.66
CA LYS A 576 -12.47 28.11 -2.49
C LYS A 576 -12.99 27.18 -3.58
N ASP A 577 -12.12 26.33 -4.16
CA ASP A 577 -12.52 25.31 -5.11
C ASP A 577 -13.49 24.30 -4.47
N LEU A 578 -13.21 23.86 -3.25
CA LEU A 578 -14.09 22.97 -2.48
C LEU A 578 -15.46 23.60 -2.19
N MET A 579 -15.47 24.87 -1.76
CA MET A 579 -16.73 25.58 -1.49
C MET A 579 -17.57 25.80 -2.73
N ALA A 580 -16.96 26.10 -3.89
CA ALA A 580 -17.65 26.23 -5.17
C ALA A 580 -18.34 24.90 -5.57
N GLY A 581 -17.73 23.75 -5.31
CA GLY A 581 -18.34 22.44 -5.53
C GLY A 581 -19.54 22.17 -4.63
N VAL A 582 -19.47 22.54 -3.35
CA VAL A 582 -20.62 22.46 -2.44
C VAL A 582 -21.77 23.37 -2.92
N ASP A 583 -21.46 24.61 -3.35
CA ASP A 583 -22.46 25.55 -3.87
C ASP A 583 -23.11 25.04 -5.16
N GLU A 584 -22.35 24.42 -6.06
CA GLU A 584 -22.88 23.80 -7.27
C GLU A 584 -23.91 22.71 -6.94
N LEU A 585 -23.64 21.84 -5.96
CA LEU A 585 -24.58 20.79 -5.57
C LEU A 585 -25.83 21.35 -4.86
N ILE A 586 -25.68 22.37 -4.02
CA ILE A 586 -26.83 23.07 -3.39
C ILE A 586 -27.74 23.67 -4.45
N LYS A 587 -27.15 24.31 -5.47
CA LYS A 587 -27.88 24.93 -6.61
C LYS A 587 -28.69 23.88 -7.39
N ARG A 588 -28.27 22.63 -7.46
CA ARG A 588 -29.01 21.54 -8.12
C ARG A 588 -30.32 21.17 -7.41
N GLY A 589 -30.53 21.63 -6.21
CA GLY A 589 -31.82 21.61 -5.54
C GLY A 589 -32.17 20.37 -4.74
N TYR A 590 -31.33 19.32 -4.74
CA TYR A 590 -31.56 18.09 -3.97
C TYR A 590 -30.72 17.95 -2.68
N ILE A 591 -29.92 18.96 -2.33
CA ILE A 591 -29.14 18.97 -1.07
C ILE A 591 -29.93 19.72 0.03
N ASP A 592 -29.91 19.18 1.25
CA ASP A 592 -30.33 19.86 2.45
C ASP A 592 -29.18 20.73 2.97
N ASN A 593 -29.28 22.05 2.80
CA ASN A 593 -28.23 22.99 3.17
C ASN A 593 -27.91 23.04 4.68
N ASN A 594 -28.79 22.47 5.53
CA ASN A 594 -28.56 22.35 6.95
C ASN A 594 -27.84 21.05 7.34
N LYS A 595 -27.60 20.14 6.39
CA LYS A 595 -27.04 18.81 6.60
C LYS A 595 -25.78 18.60 5.76
N LEU A 596 -24.81 19.51 5.93
CA LEU A 596 -23.53 19.44 5.25
C LEU A 596 -22.49 18.81 6.21
N GLY A 597 -21.83 17.75 5.75
CA GLY A 597 -20.68 17.12 6.41
C GLY A 597 -19.41 17.33 5.61
N VAL A 598 -18.25 17.32 6.27
CA VAL A 598 -16.94 17.36 5.63
C VAL A 598 -16.00 16.33 6.24
N THR A 599 -15.25 15.62 5.40
CA THR A 599 -14.23 14.65 5.84
C THR A 599 -13.09 14.60 4.84
N GLY A 600 -11.96 14.07 5.28
CA GLY A 600 -10.81 13.76 4.47
C GLY A 600 -9.67 13.22 5.33
N GLY A 601 -8.71 12.58 4.69
CA GLY A 601 -7.52 12.01 5.34
C GLY A 601 -6.24 12.69 4.89
N SER A 602 -5.20 12.77 5.76
CA SER A 602 -3.90 13.35 5.41
C SER A 602 -4.03 14.83 5.02
N GLY A 603 -3.59 15.24 3.83
CA GLY A 603 -3.87 16.57 3.28
C GLY A 603 -5.38 16.92 3.28
N GLY A 604 -6.25 15.93 3.04
CA GLY A 604 -7.70 16.11 3.18
C GLY A 604 -8.16 16.31 4.62
N GLY A 605 -7.46 15.71 5.60
CA GLY A 605 -7.65 15.94 7.03
C GLY A 605 -7.23 17.36 7.45
N LEU A 606 -6.09 17.83 6.94
CA LEU A 606 -5.65 19.22 7.05
C LEU A 606 -6.73 20.17 6.51
N LEU A 607 -7.22 19.92 5.28
CA LEU A 607 -8.26 20.74 4.65
C LEU A 607 -9.59 20.64 5.38
N THR A 608 -9.94 19.50 5.98
CA THR A 608 -11.12 19.38 6.85
C THR A 608 -11.01 20.32 8.05
N ASN A 609 -9.85 20.32 8.73
CA ASN A 609 -9.57 21.26 9.84
C ASN A 609 -9.58 22.70 9.38
N TRP A 610 -9.04 22.99 8.21
CA TRP A 610 -9.04 24.32 7.61
C TRP A 610 -10.45 24.79 7.32
N VAL A 611 -11.27 23.98 6.63
CA VAL A 611 -12.66 24.29 6.28
C VAL A 611 -13.47 24.71 7.50
N ILE A 612 -13.45 23.94 8.59
CA ILE A 612 -14.23 24.25 9.79
C ILE A 612 -13.73 25.49 10.54
N GLY A 613 -12.46 25.87 10.35
CA GLY A 613 -11.86 27.11 10.84
C GLY A 613 -12.23 28.35 10.02
N GLN A 614 -12.59 28.18 8.74
CA GLN A 614 -12.90 29.26 7.80
C GLN A 614 -14.41 29.49 7.63
N THR A 615 -15.26 28.49 7.85
CA THR A 615 -16.70 28.61 7.64
C THR A 615 -17.52 27.77 8.63
N PRO A 616 -18.65 28.28 9.13
CA PRO A 616 -19.57 27.52 9.99
C PRO A 616 -20.62 26.71 9.21
N ARG A 617 -20.51 26.56 7.90
CA ARG A 617 -21.54 25.90 7.03
C ARG A 617 -21.77 24.44 7.35
N PHE A 618 -20.76 23.75 7.85
CA PHE A 618 -20.81 22.31 8.07
C PHE A 618 -21.35 21.96 9.44
N ALA A 619 -22.35 21.07 9.47
CA ALA A 619 -23.00 20.61 10.70
C ALA A 619 -22.21 19.50 11.39
N ALA A 620 -21.29 18.83 10.69
CA ALA A 620 -20.38 17.84 11.23
C ALA A 620 -19.09 17.75 10.42
N ALA A 621 -17.98 17.38 11.09
CA ALA A 621 -16.70 17.13 10.44
C ALA A 621 -16.03 15.84 11.00
N VAL A 622 -15.28 15.14 10.14
CA VAL A 622 -14.41 14.04 10.53
C VAL A 622 -13.04 14.25 9.89
N ALA A 623 -12.05 14.63 10.68
CA ALA A 623 -10.66 14.77 10.23
C ALA A 623 -9.89 13.49 10.53
N GLN A 624 -9.27 12.90 9.51
CA GLN A 624 -8.57 11.63 9.64
C GLN A 624 -7.08 11.85 9.38
N ARG A 625 -6.18 11.25 10.22
CA ARG A 625 -4.72 11.35 10.03
C ARG A 625 -4.32 12.75 9.55
N ASP A 626 -4.69 13.75 10.35
CA ASP A 626 -4.75 15.15 9.98
C ASP A 626 -3.54 15.97 10.45
N ILE A 627 -3.43 17.19 9.97
CA ILE A 627 -2.48 18.20 10.43
C ILE A 627 -3.26 19.36 11.04
N ALA A 628 -2.90 19.79 12.24
CA ALA A 628 -3.40 20.98 12.90
C ALA A 628 -2.39 22.12 12.86
N SER A 629 -1.13 21.81 13.04
CA SER A 629 -0.01 22.74 13.11
C SER A 629 1.09 22.32 12.13
N TRP A 630 1.38 23.18 11.17
CA TRP A 630 2.45 22.94 10.20
C TRP A 630 3.84 22.97 10.85
N SER A 631 4.06 23.83 11.88
CA SER A 631 5.32 23.86 12.60
C SER A 631 5.57 22.54 13.34
N ASP A 632 4.56 22.04 14.09
CA ASP A 632 4.71 20.79 14.83
C ASP A 632 4.87 19.59 13.88
N TRP A 633 4.16 19.60 12.73
CA TRP A 633 4.33 18.61 11.69
C TRP A 633 5.75 18.63 11.12
N TRP A 634 6.30 19.81 10.82
CA TRP A 634 7.65 19.97 10.26
C TRP A 634 8.72 19.38 11.19
N TYR A 635 8.54 19.53 12.52
CA TYR A 635 9.48 19.01 13.51
C TYR A 635 9.28 17.52 13.85
N SER A 636 8.14 16.91 13.49
CA SER A 636 7.76 15.60 14.00
C SER A 636 7.30 14.59 12.94
N ALA A 637 7.18 14.96 11.67
CA ALA A 637 6.86 14.01 10.60
C ALA A 637 8.04 13.09 10.26
N ASP A 638 7.77 12.00 9.58
CA ASP A 638 8.78 11.06 9.08
C ASP A 638 9.66 11.66 7.98
N PHE A 639 9.15 12.65 7.26
CA PHE A 639 9.96 13.48 6.36
C PHE A 639 9.75 14.95 6.67
N THR A 640 10.69 15.78 6.24
CA THR A 640 10.61 17.22 6.47
C THR A 640 10.94 18.00 5.19
N LEU A 641 10.36 19.19 5.10
CA LEU A 641 10.50 20.06 3.92
C LEU A 641 11.73 20.95 4.08
N PHE A 642 12.94 20.38 3.97
CA PHE A 642 14.18 21.15 4.02
C PHE A 642 14.38 22.01 2.76
N GLN A 643 13.85 21.56 1.63
CA GLN A 643 13.78 22.34 0.41
C GLN A 643 12.57 23.28 0.44
N ALA A 644 12.68 24.44 -0.19
CA ALA A 644 11.61 25.42 -0.26
C ALA A 644 10.48 25.00 -1.23
N SER A 645 9.86 23.84 -0.95
CA SER A 645 8.79 23.28 -1.77
C SER A 645 7.41 23.84 -1.41
N TRP A 646 7.00 23.80 -0.15
CA TRP A 646 5.70 24.29 0.32
C TRP A 646 5.80 25.56 1.15
N PHE A 647 6.95 25.80 1.77
CA PHE A 647 7.29 26.98 2.54
C PHE A 647 8.60 27.56 2.00
N LYS A 648 8.74 28.88 2.03
CA LYS A 648 9.94 29.57 1.53
C LYS A 648 11.13 29.43 2.47
N ALA A 649 10.86 29.23 3.76
CA ALA A 649 11.84 29.10 4.82
C ALA A 649 11.35 28.12 5.88
N PRO A 650 12.21 27.56 6.75
CA PRO A 650 11.82 26.69 7.84
C PRO A 650 11.06 27.46 8.94
N PRO A 651 10.31 26.78 9.84
CA PRO A 651 9.45 27.46 10.82
C PRO A 651 10.17 28.35 11.83
N PHE A 652 11.45 28.11 12.10
CA PHE A 652 12.26 28.96 13.00
C PHE A 652 12.79 30.23 12.31
N GLU A 653 12.66 30.36 11.00
CA GLU A 653 12.98 31.58 10.23
C GLU A 653 11.73 32.35 9.80
N ASP A 654 10.60 31.65 9.52
CA ASP A 654 9.32 32.26 9.14
C ASP A 654 8.15 31.60 9.85
N GLU A 655 8.09 31.74 11.19
CA GLU A 655 6.97 31.24 12.01
C GLU A 655 5.62 31.80 11.57
N ALA A 656 5.62 33.02 11.05
CA ALA A 656 4.37 33.71 10.70
C ALA A 656 3.63 33.02 9.55
N ASP A 657 4.34 32.55 8.51
CA ASP A 657 3.77 31.83 7.38
C ASP A 657 3.22 30.45 7.84
N PHE A 658 4.00 29.71 8.64
CA PHE A 658 3.54 28.43 9.21
C PHE A 658 2.28 28.60 10.04
N LYS A 659 2.24 29.61 10.91
CA LYS A 659 1.09 29.91 11.75
C LYS A 659 -0.13 30.34 10.94
N ALA A 660 0.06 31.17 9.92
CA ALA A 660 -1.04 31.65 9.08
C ALA A 660 -1.72 30.51 8.31
N ARG A 661 -0.98 29.47 7.95
CA ARG A 661 -1.48 28.29 7.21
C ARG A 661 -1.83 27.10 8.11
N SER A 662 -1.65 27.19 9.42
CA SER A 662 -1.99 26.14 10.39
C SER A 662 -3.46 26.25 10.84
N PRO A 663 -4.29 25.20 10.66
CA PRO A 663 -5.70 25.21 11.09
C PRO A 663 -5.92 25.57 12.55
N ILE A 664 -5.04 25.14 13.46
CA ILE A 664 -5.13 25.41 14.90
C ILE A 664 -5.17 26.91 15.22
N THR A 665 -4.60 27.75 14.38
CA THR A 665 -4.62 29.22 14.51
C THR A 665 -6.06 29.76 14.51
N TYR A 666 -6.94 29.10 13.78
CA TYR A 666 -8.34 29.50 13.57
C TYR A 666 -9.32 28.76 14.48
N ILE A 667 -8.82 28.01 15.45
CA ILE A 667 -9.62 27.13 16.33
C ILE A 667 -10.77 27.89 17.05
N LYS A 668 -10.58 29.16 17.39
CA LYS A 668 -11.61 29.99 18.02
C LYS A 668 -12.83 30.22 17.14
N ASN A 669 -12.72 30.05 15.83
CA ASN A 669 -13.83 30.22 14.88
C ASN A 669 -14.66 28.93 14.75
N VAL A 670 -14.10 27.78 15.08
CA VAL A 670 -14.74 26.47 14.89
C VAL A 670 -15.97 26.36 15.78
N LYS A 671 -17.11 26.01 15.17
CA LYS A 671 -18.39 25.71 15.83
C LYS A 671 -18.87 24.29 15.49
N THR A 672 -18.30 23.69 14.48
CA THR A 672 -18.70 22.40 13.92
C THR A 672 -18.32 21.27 14.88
N PRO A 673 -19.25 20.39 15.27
CA PRO A 673 -18.95 19.13 15.93
C PRO A 673 -17.94 18.33 15.12
N THR A 674 -16.81 17.95 15.72
CA THR A 674 -15.68 17.35 14.98
C THR A 674 -15.16 16.07 15.62
N MET A 675 -15.01 15.02 14.83
CA MET A 675 -14.33 13.78 15.20
C MET A 675 -12.93 13.75 14.58
N PHE A 676 -11.97 13.18 15.32
CA PHE A 676 -10.60 12.92 14.84
C PHE A 676 -10.35 11.43 14.84
N ILE A 677 -9.80 10.90 13.73
CA ILE A 677 -9.43 9.49 13.55
C ILE A 677 -7.92 9.42 13.34
N LEU A 678 -7.21 8.73 14.24
CA LEU A 678 -5.76 8.75 14.35
C LEU A 678 -5.20 7.33 14.45
N GLY A 679 -4.15 7.03 13.68
CA GLY A 679 -3.27 5.88 13.89
C GLY A 679 -2.22 6.21 14.96
N GLU A 680 -1.99 5.30 15.91
CA GLU A 680 -1.06 5.60 17.03
C GLU A 680 0.41 5.66 16.60
N VAL A 681 0.77 4.95 15.52
CA VAL A 681 2.13 4.94 14.96
C VAL A 681 2.20 5.62 13.59
N ASP A 682 1.30 6.56 13.33
CA ASP A 682 1.34 7.41 12.15
C ASP A 682 2.50 8.41 12.28
N TYR A 683 3.57 8.16 11.56
CA TYR A 683 4.74 9.04 11.53
C TYR A 683 4.64 10.07 10.40
N ARG A 684 3.77 9.88 9.40
CA ARG A 684 3.53 10.81 8.31
C ARG A 684 2.76 12.05 8.77
N THR A 685 1.70 11.84 9.55
CA THR A 685 0.92 12.90 10.21
C THR A 685 0.78 12.57 11.70
N PRO A 686 1.84 12.80 12.49
CA PRO A 686 1.85 12.40 13.88
C PRO A 686 0.67 12.97 14.67
N PRO A 687 -0.05 12.15 15.47
CA PRO A 687 -1.23 12.58 16.23
C PRO A 687 -1.06 13.87 17.02
N GLY A 688 0.15 14.08 17.59
CA GLY A 688 0.51 15.28 18.36
C GLY A 688 0.59 16.56 17.52
N ALA A 689 0.85 16.47 16.21
CA ALA A 689 0.85 17.61 15.29
C ALA A 689 -0.53 17.87 14.65
N GLY A 690 -1.49 16.96 14.87
CA GLY A 690 -2.82 16.95 14.27
C GLY A 690 -3.94 16.93 15.29
N GLY A 691 -4.78 15.88 15.19
CA GLY A 691 -6.06 15.77 15.88
C GLY A 691 -6.01 15.89 17.39
N GLU A 692 -4.91 15.53 18.06
CA GLU A 692 -4.80 15.71 19.52
C GLU A 692 -4.83 17.19 19.93
N GLN A 693 -4.21 18.07 19.17
CA GLN A 693 -4.24 19.51 19.43
C GLN A 693 -5.66 20.06 19.23
N MET A 694 -6.27 19.76 18.09
CA MET A 694 -7.62 20.19 17.77
C MET A 694 -8.63 19.66 18.79
N PHE A 695 -8.55 18.38 19.14
CA PHE A 695 -9.42 17.76 20.14
C PHE A 695 -9.37 18.48 21.48
N ARG A 696 -8.17 18.71 22.04
CA ARG A 696 -8.00 19.40 23.33
C ARG A 696 -8.56 20.82 23.30
N ALA A 697 -8.28 21.55 22.22
CA ALA A 697 -8.77 22.92 22.06
C ALA A 697 -10.29 22.98 21.94
N LEU A 698 -10.91 22.06 21.18
CA LEU A 698 -12.38 21.97 21.06
C LEU A 698 -13.04 21.55 22.39
N LYS A 699 -12.45 20.60 23.13
CA LYS A 699 -12.91 20.23 24.48
C LYS A 699 -12.89 21.45 25.44
N PHE A 700 -11.81 22.21 25.46
CA PHE A 700 -11.71 23.44 26.24
C PHE A 700 -12.81 24.44 25.87
N ARG A 701 -13.13 24.56 24.59
CA ARG A 701 -14.16 25.44 24.05
C ARG A 701 -15.58 24.88 24.18
N LYS A 702 -15.76 23.69 24.73
CA LYS A 702 -17.05 22.98 24.88
C LYS A 702 -17.75 22.73 23.54
N ILE A 703 -16.98 22.57 22.44
CA ILE A 703 -17.50 22.13 21.16
C ILE A 703 -17.59 20.59 21.20
N PRO A 704 -18.72 19.98 20.78
CA PRO A 704 -18.83 18.53 20.72
C PRO A 704 -17.69 17.95 19.89
N THR A 705 -16.92 17.03 20.47
CA THR A 705 -15.79 16.42 19.78
C THR A 705 -15.49 15.04 20.37
N ALA A 706 -15.05 14.12 19.47
CA ALA A 706 -14.60 12.79 19.80
C ALA A 706 -13.22 12.54 19.16
N MET A 707 -12.44 11.65 19.74
CA MET A 707 -11.18 11.16 19.17
C MET A 707 -11.19 9.64 19.19
N VAL A 708 -10.97 9.03 18.03
CA VAL A 708 -10.88 7.59 17.85
C VAL A 708 -9.44 7.25 17.52
N ARG A 709 -8.81 6.43 18.37
CA ARG A 709 -7.42 6.01 18.23
C ARG A 709 -7.36 4.56 17.81
N PHE A 710 -6.54 4.27 16.82
CA PHE A 710 -6.31 2.91 16.30
C PHE A 710 -4.91 2.44 16.70
N PRO A 711 -4.81 1.48 17.65
CA PRO A 711 -3.53 0.96 18.12
C PRO A 711 -2.73 0.31 17.00
N ASN A 712 -1.42 0.59 16.97
CA ASN A 712 -0.46 0.06 15.99
C ASN A 712 -0.76 0.36 14.52
N GLU A 713 -1.67 1.29 14.23
CA GLU A 713 -1.94 1.73 12.87
C GLU A 713 -1.09 2.92 12.49
N SER A 714 -0.54 2.84 11.28
CA SER A 714 0.24 3.88 10.63
C SER A 714 -0.65 4.81 9.80
N HIS A 715 -0.03 5.63 8.95
CA HIS A 715 -0.74 6.45 7.96
C HIS A 715 -1.56 5.61 6.97
N GLU A 716 -1.22 4.32 6.81
CA GLU A 716 -1.86 3.39 5.89
C GLU A 716 -3.15 2.72 6.43
N LEU A 717 -3.64 3.09 7.61
CA LEU A 717 -4.84 2.53 8.24
C LEU A 717 -5.98 2.23 7.26
N SER A 718 -6.34 3.17 6.39
CA SER A 718 -7.48 3.02 5.48
C SER A 718 -7.20 2.06 4.33
N ARG A 719 -5.94 1.83 3.96
CA ARG A 719 -5.49 1.07 2.79
C ARG A 719 -5.05 -0.35 3.12
N SER A 720 -4.15 -0.48 4.10
CA SER A 720 -3.52 -1.76 4.47
C SER A 720 -3.58 -2.09 5.97
N GLY A 721 -4.23 -1.24 6.78
CA GLY A 721 -4.45 -1.47 8.21
C GLY A 721 -5.21 -2.76 8.49
N GLN A 722 -5.28 -3.15 9.73
CA GLN A 722 -6.05 -4.34 10.16
C GLN A 722 -7.47 -4.28 9.59
N PRO A 723 -8.02 -5.38 9.03
CA PRO A 723 -9.36 -5.38 8.45
C PRO A 723 -10.46 -4.90 9.40
N TRP A 724 -10.39 -5.28 10.71
CA TRP A 724 -11.31 -4.74 11.71
C TRP A 724 -11.17 -3.24 11.90
N HIS A 725 -9.94 -2.72 11.98
CA HIS A 725 -9.70 -1.29 12.11
C HIS A 725 -10.23 -0.50 10.90
N ARG A 726 -10.07 -1.04 9.69
CA ARG A 726 -10.65 -0.43 8.48
C ARG A 726 -12.17 -0.39 8.54
N VAL A 727 -12.82 -1.47 9.01
CA VAL A 727 -14.27 -1.53 9.19
C VAL A 727 -14.73 -0.56 10.26
N GLU A 728 -14.10 -0.56 11.44
CA GLU A 728 -14.45 0.32 12.55
C GLU A 728 -14.21 1.80 12.22
N ARG A 729 -13.16 2.11 11.43
CA ARG A 729 -12.94 3.46 10.89
C ARG A 729 -14.17 3.93 10.12
N LEU A 730 -14.68 3.12 9.21
CA LEU A 730 -15.88 3.45 8.42
C LEU A 730 -17.13 3.58 9.31
N GLN A 731 -17.28 2.72 10.32
CA GLN A 731 -18.37 2.80 11.29
C GLN A 731 -18.34 4.12 12.06
N HIS A 732 -17.17 4.55 12.51
CA HIS A 732 -17.02 5.81 13.26
C HIS A 732 -17.28 7.04 12.39
N ILE A 733 -16.76 7.07 11.16
CA ILE A 733 -17.00 8.17 10.21
C ILE A 733 -18.49 8.34 9.98
N VAL A 734 -19.17 7.28 9.53
CA VAL A 734 -20.60 7.33 9.20
C VAL A 734 -21.44 7.51 10.47
N GLY A 735 -21.06 6.88 11.60
CA GLY A 735 -21.72 7.03 12.89
C GLY A 735 -21.73 8.46 13.38
N TRP A 736 -20.64 9.23 13.17
CA TRP A 736 -20.57 10.64 13.51
C TRP A 736 -21.51 11.48 12.64
N PHE A 737 -21.56 11.23 11.33
CA PHE A 737 -22.49 11.89 10.44
C PHE A 737 -23.94 11.49 10.71
N ASP A 738 -24.23 10.22 10.99
CA ASP A 738 -25.57 9.76 11.39
C ASP A 738 -26.08 10.51 12.62
N LYS A 739 -25.20 10.75 13.62
CA LYS A 739 -25.55 11.56 14.81
C LYS A 739 -25.92 12.97 14.46
N TRP A 740 -25.07 13.68 13.75
CA TRP A 740 -25.18 15.14 13.58
C TRP A 740 -26.00 15.57 12.37
N LEU A 741 -26.04 14.77 11.30
CA LEU A 741 -26.78 15.10 10.08
C LEU A 741 -28.14 14.40 10.02
N MET A 742 -28.25 13.19 10.59
CA MET A 742 -29.48 12.40 10.55
C MET A 742 -30.24 12.39 11.89
N GLY A 743 -29.64 12.87 12.96
CA GLY A 743 -30.25 12.88 14.30
C GLY A 743 -30.32 11.52 14.96
N ALA A 744 -29.47 10.56 14.53
CA ALA A 744 -29.44 9.23 15.11
C ALA A 744 -28.84 9.25 16.53
N ALA A 745 -29.39 8.46 17.43
CA ALA A 745 -28.83 8.26 18.75
C ALA A 745 -27.51 7.51 18.66
N LYS A 746 -26.42 8.11 19.15
CA LYS A 746 -25.06 7.55 19.15
C LYS A 746 -24.42 7.84 20.52
N PRO A 747 -24.85 7.12 21.57
CA PRO A 747 -24.40 7.38 22.94
C PRO A 747 -22.89 7.18 23.13
N GLU A 748 -22.25 6.37 22.33
CA GLU A 748 -20.79 6.15 22.33
C GLU A 748 -19.98 7.43 22.10
N TYR A 749 -20.59 8.49 21.57
CA TYR A 749 -19.96 9.79 21.35
C TYR A 749 -20.45 10.87 22.36
N ASP A 750 -21.30 10.50 23.31
CA ASP A 750 -21.73 11.37 24.37
C ASP A 750 -20.75 11.36 25.55
N VAL A 751 -20.67 12.43 26.29
CA VAL A 751 -19.92 12.45 27.54
C VAL A 751 -20.71 11.64 28.56
N ALA A 752 -20.16 10.53 29.05
CA ALA A 752 -20.81 9.73 30.10
C ALA A 752 -21.06 10.61 31.35
N PRO A 753 -22.27 10.54 31.94
CA PRO A 753 -22.50 11.16 33.23
C PRO A 753 -21.51 10.63 34.27
N GLN A 754 -21.02 11.51 35.17
CA GLN A 754 -20.03 11.13 36.19
C GLN A 754 -20.52 9.99 37.10
N ASP A 755 -21.84 9.80 37.22
CA ASP A 755 -22.48 8.80 38.09
C ASP A 755 -22.54 7.37 37.41
N GLU A 756 -22.22 7.24 36.11
CA GLU A 756 -22.28 5.97 35.38
C GLU A 756 -20.92 5.29 35.19
N VAL A 757 -19.83 5.85 35.73
CA VAL A 757 -18.53 5.15 35.70
C VAL A 757 -18.62 4.01 36.72
N PRO A 758 -18.64 2.71 36.30
CA PRO A 758 -18.61 1.60 37.24
C PRO A 758 -17.40 1.76 38.14
N ALA A 759 -17.62 1.81 39.46
CA ALA A 759 -16.51 1.77 40.42
C ALA A 759 -15.62 0.59 40.02
N LYS A 760 -14.33 0.86 39.75
CA LYS A 760 -13.36 -0.22 39.60
C LYS A 760 -13.55 -1.17 40.80
N LYS A 761 -13.92 -2.43 40.52
CA LYS A 761 -13.87 -3.46 41.53
C LYS A 761 -12.42 -3.51 41.97
N ASP A 762 -12.15 -3.01 43.16
CA ASP A 762 -10.85 -3.14 43.81
C ASP A 762 -10.50 -4.64 43.77
N SER A 763 -9.56 -5.00 42.96
CA SER A 763 -8.89 -6.30 43.07
C SER A 763 -8.25 -6.29 44.46
N ALA A 764 -8.86 -7.04 45.38
CA ALA A 764 -8.37 -7.22 46.73
C ALA A 764 -6.85 -7.43 46.68
N ALA A 765 -6.13 -6.48 47.24
CA ALA A 765 -4.70 -6.60 47.45
C ALA A 765 -4.44 -7.88 48.26
N LYS A 766 -3.87 -8.87 47.63
CA LYS A 766 -3.27 -10.02 48.34
C LYS A 766 -2.07 -9.45 49.10
N THR A 767 -2.26 -9.34 50.41
CA THR A 767 -1.17 -9.06 51.35
C THR A 767 -0.07 -10.15 51.14
N PRO A 768 1.19 -9.76 50.95
CA PRO A 768 2.26 -10.77 50.94
C PRO A 768 2.43 -11.37 52.36
N PRO A 769 2.71 -12.67 52.50
CA PRO A 769 3.04 -13.24 53.77
C PRO A 769 4.37 -12.67 54.27
N ASN A 770 4.37 -12.27 55.55
CA ASN A 770 5.58 -11.98 56.28
C ASN A 770 6.47 -13.24 56.30
N GLU A 771 7.69 -13.18 55.81
CA GLU A 771 8.97 -13.57 56.36
C GLU A 771 10.06 -13.31 55.34
#